data_d9db85c256fbe996d206845ad7cc9513
#
_entry.id   d9db85c256fbe996d206845ad7cc9513
#
_cell.length_a   1.000
_cell.length_b   1.000
_cell.length_c   1.000
_cell.angle_alpha   90.00
_cell.angle_beta   90.00
_cell.angle_gamma   90.00
#
_symmetry.space_group_name_H-M   'P 1'
#
loop_
_entity.id
_entity.type
_entity.pdbx_description
1 polymer ?
#
loop_
_entity_poly.entity_id
_entity_poly.type
_entity_poly.pdbx_seq_one_letter_code
_entity_poly.pdbx_strand_id
1 'polypeptide(L)'
;MNLLQCLKCSAKLDCGPEQCFCPRCGTAWPVRDGIPRFFQVDHYWGEMDRNEALQLIERARQGSWAEAVRARFPENDNMYFGLLDPQRASWAPMLGLDEKSTALDIGSGYGCITQSLSRFVGEMYSVEAVTERIDFTRERLRQEGVDNVRLVQASAADLPLADNSFDLVVVNGVLEWVGEWDLTVDPRTVQINFLKKIFRLLKDDGILLVGIENRIGWSIILGEQDHSGMPYTTLVPRAVASWMLRNNSKPHFRTELNPRRQYRTYTYSERGYRKLLSDAGFAATSSYWAEPGYNQPHSLIPLAMRDWVRQHNKELLDHPGPAPRQSWRRTLKRIASPISPWLVPEFVLLASKQRGHRNRLQAWIDERLAESVGRAVTPGAPPLAWALHTRAFNDKSIVRLGDAKTGSDLAYLKILTGDEQSRTFYENEIANRTKAQESLKLSGNPLVWVPQSYGTLQIGITAYHLEAASRGTQIGAMVRELGYFEDAKSVEQEFSQICDRIIELTSALQNIPGLRTIPLAWREIPETLRNHPDLTRRIAENRYFQRPSLESPSTWIQHGDLSVENAHLNRKSGVFEVFDWCDLAAGLPPLYDFFQFFFSTGYLSRAEETVRFASEEDRWITTFKAVFLSDSSFRRLTQRLILNACERLNVASQLVPSLLLEFLIIRSNYYRPRSEVQRRIQVRSLEACVAEFERLQSDWKQSESALPRTMAMS
;
A
#
# COMPACT_ATOMS: atom_id res chain seq x y z
N MET A 1 7.15 32.59 5.80
CA MET A 1 8.32 32.56 4.87
C MET A 1 9.65 32.87 5.59
N ASN A 2 9.81 32.38 6.81
CA ASN A 2 10.94 32.74 7.67
C ASN A 2 12.31 32.18 7.23
N LEU A 3 12.32 31.20 6.32
CA LEU A 3 13.53 30.49 5.89
C LEU A 3 14.11 31.01 4.56
N LEU A 4 13.50 32.06 3.94
CA LEU A 4 13.99 32.57 2.68
C LEU A 4 15.26 33.41 2.86
N GLN A 5 16.25 33.11 2.02
CA GLN A 5 17.54 33.83 1.98
C GLN A 5 17.85 34.39 0.59
N CYS A 6 18.59 35.46 0.60
CA CYS A 6 19.07 36.14 -0.60
C CYS A 6 20.03 35.24 -1.39
N LEU A 7 19.76 35.02 -2.65
CA LEU A 7 20.61 34.22 -3.55
C LEU A 7 22.01 34.87 -3.75
N LYS A 8 22.16 36.20 -3.54
CA LYS A 8 23.43 36.89 -3.74
C LYS A 8 24.35 36.94 -2.52
N CYS A 9 23.74 37.06 -1.30
CA CYS A 9 24.56 37.30 -0.10
C CYS A 9 24.11 36.46 1.11
N SER A 10 23.17 35.52 0.92
CA SER A 10 22.65 34.61 1.93
C SER A 10 22.05 35.30 3.18
N ALA A 11 21.76 36.59 3.14
CA ALA A 11 21.07 37.29 4.22
C ALA A 11 19.60 36.90 4.20
N LYS A 12 18.94 36.90 5.38
CA LYS A 12 17.50 36.69 5.50
C LYS A 12 16.74 37.74 4.68
N LEU A 13 15.68 37.32 4.00
CA LEU A 13 14.84 38.22 3.22
C LEU A 13 13.65 38.73 4.03
N ASP A 14 13.31 40.01 3.80
CA ASP A 14 12.06 40.59 4.25
C ASP A 14 11.04 40.46 3.13
N CYS A 15 10.03 39.61 3.33
CA CYS A 15 9.03 39.29 2.31
C CYS A 15 7.69 39.95 2.64
N GLY A 16 7.26 40.87 1.77
CA GLY A 16 5.94 41.47 1.76
C GLY A 16 5.05 40.86 0.66
N PRO A 17 3.85 41.44 0.47
CA PRO A 17 2.86 40.95 -0.51
C PRO A 17 3.32 41.12 -1.98
N GLU A 18 4.19 42.09 -2.27
CA GLU A 18 4.63 42.41 -3.65
C GLU A 18 6.04 41.97 -3.95
N GLN A 19 6.92 41.93 -2.94
CA GLN A 19 8.34 41.58 -3.12
C GLN A 19 8.96 40.99 -1.87
N CYS A 20 10.01 40.16 -2.08
CA CYS A 20 10.99 39.77 -1.08
C CYS A 20 12.24 40.63 -1.27
N PHE A 21 12.61 41.42 -0.27
CA PHE A 21 13.71 42.37 -0.30
C PHE A 21 14.87 41.92 0.59
N CYS A 22 16.10 42.05 0.09
CA CYS A 22 17.31 41.80 0.88
C CYS A 22 17.79 43.08 1.56
N PRO A 23 17.76 43.21 2.89
CA PRO A 23 18.21 44.42 3.58
C PRO A 23 19.71 44.63 3.50
N ARG A 24 20.50 43.53 3.18
CA ARG A 24 21.96 43.61 3.13
C ARG A 24 22.49 44.09 1.79
N CYS A 25 21.96 43.61 0.67
CA CYS A 25 22.50 43.92 -0.66
C CYS A 25 21.50 44.68 -1.58
N GLY A 26 20.32 45.04 -1.10
CA GLY A 26 19.32 45.79 -1.83
C GLY A 26 18.61 45.03 -2.97
N THR A 27 18.89 43.74 -3.16
CA THR A 27 18.25 42.96 -4.23
C THR A 27 16.82 42.61 -3.82
N ALA A 28 15.90 42.74 -4.78
CA ALA A 28 14.48 42.38 -4.57
C ALA A 28 14.03 41.32 -5.61
N TRP A 29 13.11 40.46 -5.19
CA TRP A 29 12.44 39.47 -6.04
C TRP A 29 10.93 39.69 -5.94
N PRO A 30 10.20 39.63 -7.05
CA PRO A 30 8.75 39.84 -7.03
C PRO A 30 8.01 38.70 -6.31
N VAL A 31 6.93 39.05 -5.65
CA VAL A 31 5.93 38.11 -5.15
C VAL A 31 4.70 38.27 -6.04
N ARG A 32 4.24 37.19 -6.65
CA ARG A 32 3.02 37.16 -7.46
C ARG A 32 2.08 36.11 -6.91
N ASP A 33 0.85 36.48 -6.65
CA ASP A 33 -0.17 35.60 -6.07
C ASP A 33 0.29 34.92 -4.77
N GLY A 34 1.05 35.63 -3.93
CA GLY A 34 1.60 35.13 -2.68
C GLY A 34 2.82 34.23 -2.84
N ILE A 35 3.34 34.03 -4.05
CA ILE A 35 4.50 33.16 -4.36
C ILE A 35 5.70 34.02 -4.68
N PRO A 36 6.81 33.95 -3.90
CA PRO A 36 8.08 34.55 -4.26
C PRO A 36 8.67 33.92 -5.52
N ARG A 37 9.10 34.76 -6.48
CA ARG A 37 9.59 34.34 -7.79
C ARG A 37 11.09 34.65 -7.89
N PHE A 38 11.95 33.67 -7.63
CA PHE A 38 13.40 33.79 -7.72
C PHE A 38 13.94 33.40 -9.10
N PHE A 39 13.12 32.69 -9.87
CA PHE A 39 13.45 32.25 -11.22
C PHE A 39 12.65 33.10 -12.22
N GLN A 40 13.36 33.85 -13.06
CA GLN A 40 12.73 34.85 -13.96
C GLN A 40 12.69 34.45 -15.43
N VAL A 41 13.23 33.28 -15.78
CA VAL A 41 13.20 32.80 -17.16
C VAL A 41 11.83 32.20 -17.45
N ASP A 42 11.18 32.67 -18.49
CA ASP A 42 9.94 32.05 -19.01
C ASP A 42 10.30 30.73 -19.70
N HIS A 43 10.53 29.74 -18.88
CA HIS A 43 10.90 28.41 -19.32
C HIS A 43 9.80 27.44 -18.94
N TYR A 44 9.15 26.87 -19.94
CA TYR A 44 8.22 25.79 -19.75
C TYR A 44 8.91 24.44 -19.95
N TRP A 45 8.71 23.56 -19.01
CA TRP A 45 9.09 22.18 -19.09
C TRP A 45 8.06 21.31 -18.36
N GLY A 46 7.51 20.32 -19.07
CA GLY A 46 6.44 19.48 -18.52
C GLY A 46 6.23 18.22 -19.34
N GLU A 47 5.48 17.30 -18.77
CA GLU A 47 5.07 16.05 -19.39
C GLU A 47 3.91 16.25 -20.39
N MET A 48 3.25 17.40 -20.34
CA MET A 48 2.20 17.81 -21.26
C MET A 48 2.57 19.10 -22.00
N ASP A 49 1.88 19.43 -23.09
CA ASP A 49 2.05 20.70 -23.77
C ASP A 49 1.65 21.89 -22.87
N ARG A 50 2.32 23.04 -23.06
CA ARG A 50 2.09 24.25 -22.23
C ARG A 50 0.62 24.73 -22.28
N ASN A 51 0.00 24.70 -23.46
CA ASN A 51 -1.40 25.13 -23.61
C ASN A 51 -2.35 24.16 -22.89
N GLU A 52 -2.02 22.85 -22.90
CA GLU A 52 -2.77 21.87 -22.11
C GLU A 52 -2.65 22.11 -20.61
N ALA A 53 -1.45 22.44 -20.13
CA ALA A 53 -1.23 22.81 -18.71
C ALA A 53 -2.04 24.05 -18.31
N LEU A 54 -2.05 25.09 -19.16
CA LEU A 54 -2.85 26.30 -18.93
C LEU A 54 -4.37 26.01 -18.93
N GLN A 55 -4.85 25.16 -19.85
CA GLN A 55 -6.25 24.72 -19.84
C GLN A 55 -6.62 23.92 -18.60
N LEU A 56 -5.71 23.07 -18.13
CA LEU A 56 -5.91 22.29 -16.89
C LEU A 56 -6.04 23.21 -15.67
N ILE A 57 -5.18 24.23 -15.57
CA ILE A 57 -5.25 25.25 -14.50
C ILE A 57 -6.58 25.98 -14.55
N GLU A 58 -7.01 26.42 -15.74
CA GLU A 58 -8.25 27.19 -15.90
C GLU A 58 -9.48 26.33 -15.51
N ARG A 59 -9.54 25.07 -15.92
CA ARG A 59 -10.58 24.13 -15.50
C ARG A 59 -10.57 23.90 -13.98
N ALA A 60 -9.38 23.78 -13.38
CA ALA A 60 -9.24 23.63 -11.93
C ALA A 60 -9.73 24.86 -11.18
N ARG A 61 -9.57 26.07 -11.73
CA ARG A 61 -10.10 27.33 -11.15
C ARG A 61 -11.61 27.45 -11.25
N GLN A 62 -12.19 26.93 -12.33
CA GLN A 62 -13.64 26.99 -12.58
C GLN A 62 -14.42 25.89 -11.85
N GLY A 63 -13.74 24.84 -11.37
CA GLY A 63 -14.35 23.69 -10.71
C GLY A 63 -13.40 23.00 -9.75
N SER A 64 -13.53 21.67 -9.64
CA SER A 64 -12.63 20.85 -8.84
C SER A 64 -11.34 20.56 -9.61
N TRP A 65 -10.19 20.79 -8.97
CA TRP A 65 -8.89 20.41 -9.54
C TRP A 65 -8.81 18.90 -9.85
N ALA A 66 -9.37 18.07 -8.97
CA ALA A 66 -9.36 16.63 -9.13
C ALA A 66 -10.25 16.17 -10.30
N GLU A 67 -11.43 16.81 -10.48
CA GLU A 67 -12.31 16.54 -11.62
C GLU A 67 -11.69 17.02 -12.94
N ALA A 68 -10.99 18.15 -12.94
CA ALA A 68 -10.25 18.63 -14.11
C ALA A 68 -9.18 17.62 -14.56
N VAL A 69 -8.47 16.99 -13.61
CA VAL A 69 -7.49 15.93 -13.90
C VAL A 69 -8.19 14.68 -14.43
N ARG A 70 -9.24 14.20 -13.78
CA ARG A 70 -9.99 13.00 -14.20
C ARG A 70 -10.61 13.18 -15.59
N ALA A 71 -11.08 14.36 -15.91
CA ALA A 71 -11.64 14.67 -17.22
C ALA A 71 -10.59 14.73 -18.34
N ARG A 72 -9.32 15.01 -18.00
CA ARG A 72 -8.23 15.14 -18.98
C ARG A 72 -7.48 13.84 -19.19
N PHE A 73 -7.24 13.05 -18.17
CA PHE A 73 -6.41 11.86 -18.20
C PHE A 73 -7.25 10.62 -17.92
N PRO A 74 -7.17 9.57 -18.76
CA PRO A 74 -7.82 8.29 -18.49
C PRO A 74 -7.12 7.59 -17.29
N GLU A 75 -7.85 6.71 -16.61
CA GLU A 75 -7.37 6.01 -15.39
C GLU A 75 -6.13 5.13 -15.59
N ASN A 76 -5.76 4.82 -16.83
CA ASN A 76 -4.54 4.08 -17.17
C ASN A 76 -3.37 4.97 -17.57
N ASP A 77 -3.52 6.29 -17.49
CA ASP A 77 -2.47 7.25 -17.79
C ASP A 77 -1.57 7.49 -16.57
N ASN A 78 -0.27 7.54 -16.78
CA ASN A 78 0.69 7.83 -15.72
C ASN A 78 0.46 9.21 -15.07
N MET A 79 -0.05 10.19 -15.83
CA MET A 79 -0.40 11.51 -15.32
C MET A 79 -1.62 11.46 -14.40
N TYR A 80 -2.60 10.59 -14.65
CA TYR A 80 -3.74 10.39 -13.76
C TYR A 80 -3.27 10.03 -12.33
N PHE A 81 -2.49 8.98 -12.21
CA PHE A 81 -1.94 8.57 -10.93
C PHE A 81 -0.95 9.59 -10.37
N GLY A 82 -0.06 10.10 -11.21
CA GLY A 82 0.94 11.08 -10.83
C GLY A 82 0.37 12.36 -10.18
N LEU A 83 -0.85 12.74 -10.55
CA LEU A 83 -1.53 13.92 -10.06
C LEU A 83 -2.51 13.63 -8.92
N LEU A 84 -3.20 12.49 -8.94
CA LEU A 84 -4.31 12.20 -8.01
C LEU A 84 -3.92 11.31 -6.84
N ASP A 85 -2.91 10.44 -6.97
CA ASP A 85 -2.65 9.41 -5.98
C ASP A 85 -1.86 9.93 -4.76
N PRO A 86 -2.47 10.00 -3.57
CA PRO A 86 -1.78 10.38 -2.34
C PRO A 86 -0.71 9.37 -1.91
N GLN A 87 -0.72 8.14 -2.45
CA GLN A 87 0.28 7.11 -2.13
C GLN A 87 1.69 7.46 -2.62
N ARG A 88 1.85 8.52 -3.42
CA ARG A 88 3.17 9.07 -3.75
C ARG A 88 4.01 9.42 -2.52
N ALA A 89 3.38 9.71 -1.37
CA ALA A 89 4.03 9.94 -0.08
C ALA A 89 3.73 8.83 0.94
N SER A 90 3.46 7.59 0.50
CA SER A 90 3.14 6.44 1.38
C SER A 90 4.21 6.15 2.44
N TRP A 91 5.44 6.54 2.18
CA TRP A 91 6.60 6.44 3.07
C TRP A 91 6.61 7.46 4.22
N ALA A 92 5.84 8.55 4.12
CA ALA A 92 5.88 9.65 5.09
C ALA A 92 5.64 9.21 6.55
N PRO A 93 4.69 8.32 6.86
CA PRO A 93 4.49 7.84 8.23
C PRO A 93 5.72 7.16 8.85
N MET A 94 6.59 6.54 8.03
CA MET A 94 7.80 5.86 8.54
C MET A 94 8.91 6.82 8.96
N LEU A 95 8.79 8.11 8.64
CA LEU A 95 9.80 9.11 8.95
C LEU A 95 9.63 9.72 10.36
N GLY A 96 8.50 9.42 11.05
CA GLY A 96 8.25 9.91 12.41
C GLY A 96 8.09 11.43 12.51
N LEU A 97 7.59 12.05 11.44
CA LEU A 97 7.33 13.49 11.35
C LEU A 97 6.10 13.89 12.17
N ASP A 98 6.09 15.11 12.66
CA ASP A 98 5.00 15.69 13.44
C ASP A 98 4.80 17.19 13.13
N GLU A 99 3.93 17.85 13.87
CA GLU A 99 3.60 19.27 13.73
C GLU A 99 4.77 20.24 14.04
N LYS A 100 5.90 19.76 14.52
CA LYS A 100 7.13 20.55 14.73
C LYS A 100 8.12 20.39 13.60
N SER A 101 7.89 19.42 12.74
CA SER A 101 8.78 19.10 11.62
C SER A 101 8.59 20.09 10.48
N THR A 102 9.69 20.43 9.81
CA THR A 102 9.72 21.27 8.60
C THR A 102 10.24 20.43 7.43
N ALA A 103 9.48 20.36 6.33
CA ALA A 103 9.86 19.60 5.15
C ALA A 103 10.02 20.49 3.91
N LEU A 104 10.83 20.01 2.96
CA LEU A 104 11.08 20.64 1.66
C LEU A 104 10.87 19.62 0.53
N ASP A 105 10.04 19.98 -0.44
CA ASP A 105 9.85 19.24 -1.69
C ASP A 105 10.50 20.02 -2.83
N ILE A 106 11.53 19.46 -3.44
CA ILE A 106 12.30 20.10 -4.53
C ILE A 106 11.89 19.49 -5.86
N GLY A 107 11.45 20.35 -6.80
CA GLY A 107 10.88 19.92 -8.07
C GLY A 107 9.51 19.29 -7.86
N SER A 108 8.69 19.96 -7.08
CA SER A 108 7.39 19.45 -6.60
C SER A 108 6.36 19.17 -7.71
N GLY A 109 6.63 19.62 -8.94
CA GLY A 109 5.74 19.42 -10.07
C GLY A 109 4.36 20.01 -9.80
N TYR A 110 3.32 19.19 -9.98
CA TYR A 110 1.92 19.58 -9.72
C TYR A 110 1.48 19.38 -8.26
N GLY A 111 2.41 19.25 -7.32
CA GLY A 111 2.18 19.32 -5.88
C GLY A 111 1.56 18.08 -5.22
N CYS A 112 1.61 16.90 -5.84
CA CYS A 112 1.01 15.71 -5.26
C CYS A 112 1.72 15.26 -3.97
N ILE A 113 3.05 15.17 -3.97
CA ILE A 113 3.83 14.86 -2.77
C ILE A 113 3.69 15.99 -1.75
N THR A 114 3.79 17.26 -2.20
CA THR A 114 3.63 18.44 -1.34
C THR A 114 2.33 18.39 -0.54
N GLN A 115 1.18 18.17 -1.20
CA GLN A 115 -0.13 18.07 -0.54
C GLN A 115 -0.20 16.87 0.41
N SER A 116 0.24 15.69 -0.05
CA SER A 116 0.15 14.48 0.77
C SER A 116 1.05 14.58 2.01
N LEU A 117 2.25 15.14 1.87
CA LEU A 117 3.23 15.29 2.95
C LEU A 117 2.88 16.41 3.93
N SER A 118 2.18 17.47 3.48
CA SER A 118 1.80 18.60 4.34
C SER A 118 1.00 18.18 5.57
N ARG A 119 0.27 17.06 5.51
CA ARG A 119 -0.52 16.50 6.62
C ARG A 119 0.34 16.01 7.79
N PHE A 120 1.62 15.70 7.54
CA PHE A 120 2.54 15.09 8.51
C PHE A 120 3.51 16.08 9.16
N VAL A 121 3.51 17.34 8.71
CA VAL A 121 4.50 18.34 9.14
C VAL A 121 3.83 19.66 9.57
N GLY A 122 4.51 20.45 10.40
CA GLY A 122 4.02 21.76 10.79
C GLY A 122 4.21 22.81 9.72
N GLU A 123 5.33 22.77 8.96
CA GLU A 123 5.59 23.69 7.85
C GLU A 123 6.20 22.94 6.67
N MET A 124 5.69 23.22 5.48
CA MET A 124 6.14 22.61 4.23
C MET A 124 6.60 23.70 3.25
N TYR A 125 7.80 23.56 2.71
CA TYR A 125 8.28 24.34 1.59
C TYR A 125 8.21 23.51 0.31
N SER A 126 7.69 24.12 -0.76
CA SER A 126 7.55 23.48 -2.07
C SER A 126 8.22 24.36 -3.12
N VAL A 127 9.25 23.82 -3.75
CA VAL A 127 10.05 24.53 -4.75
C VAL A 127 9.82 23.95 -6.13
N GLU A 128 9.37 24.79 -7.07
CA GLU A 128 9.16 24.43 -8.47
C GLU A 128 9.62 25.60 -9.37
N ALA A 129 10.26 25.26 -10.49
CA ALA A 129 10.77 26.27 -11.43
C ALA A 129 9.70 26.70 -12.46
N VAL A 130 8.82 25.78 -12.87
CA VAL A 130 7.81 25.99 -13.92
C VAL A 130 6.59 26.69 -13.37
N THR A 131 6.24 27.83 -13.98
CA THR A 131 5.11 28.67 -13.54
C THR A 131 3.79 27.93 -13.53
N GLU A 132 3.49 27.20 -14.59
CA GLU A 132 2.22 26.48 -14.76
C GLU A 132 2.04 25.40 -13.69
N ARG A 133 3.09 24.68 -13.34
CA ARG A 133 3.05 23.65 -12.31
C ARG A 133 2.80 24.24 -10.92
N ILE A 134 3.51 25.29 -10.57
CA ILE A 134 3.35 25.94 -9.26
C ILE A 134 1.99 26.64 -9.13
N ASP A 135 1.46 27.20 -10.23
CA ASP A 135 0.12 27.81 -10.24
C ASP A 135 -0.98 26.76 -10.09
N PHE A 136 -0.85 25.58 -10.71
CA PHE A 136 -1.74 24.46 -10.46
C PHE A 136 -1.66 23.98 -9.00
N THR A 137 -0.44 23.83 -8.47
CA THR A 137 -0.23 23.44 -7.07
C THR A 137 -0.89 24.42 -6.10
N ARG A 138 -0.79 25.71 -6.35
CA ARG A 138 -1.48 26.72 -5.55
C ARG A 138 -3.00 26.51 -5.53
N GLU A 139 -3.60 26.29 -6.70
CA GLU A 139 -5.03 26.08 -6.81
C GLU A 139 -5.47 24.80 -6.11
N ARG A 140 -4.71 23.71 -6.26
CA ARG A 140 -4.90 22.45 -5.56
C ARG A 140 -4.89 22.64 -4.03
N LEU A 141 -3.86 23.27 -3.47
CA LEU A 141 -3.74 23.50 -2.03
C LEU A 141 -4.85 24.39 -1.50
N ARG A 142 -5.26 25.42 -2.26
CA ARG A 142 -6.38 26.30 -1.91
C ARG A 142 -7.70 25.53 -1.79
N GLN A 143 -8.00 24.64 -2.73
CA GLN A 143 -9.24 23.84 -2.72
C GLN A 143 -9.24 22.78 -1.61
N GLU A 144 -8.08 22.24 -1.26
CA GLU A 144 -7.92 21.28 -0.17
C GLU A 144 -7.81 21.93 1.23
N GLY A 145 -7.85 23.27 1.30
CA GLY A 145 -7.74 23.99 2.56
C GLY A 145 -6.38 23.84 3.26
N VAL A 146 -5.31 23.61 2.49
CA VAL A 146 -3.95 23.45 3.02
C VAL A 146 -3.27 24.79 3.18
N ASP A 147 -2.94 25.20 4.39
CA ASP A 147 -2.42 26.52 4.76
C ASP A 147 -0.96 26.50 5.26
N ASN A 148 -0.42 25.34 5.60
CA ASN A 148 0.94 25.16 6.12
C ASN A 148 2.02 25.00 5.02
N VAL A 149 1.67 25.17 3.73
CA VAL A 149 2.60 25.07 2.60
C VAL A 149 3.06 26.46 2.14
N ARG A 150 4.38 26.61 1.94
CA ARG A 150 5.05 27.79 1.38
C ARG A 150 5.55 27.45 -0.02
N LEU A 151 4.84 27.95 -1.03
CA LEU A 151 5.25 27.80 -2.43
C LEU A 151 6.36 28.81 -2.77
N VAL A 152 7.41 28.35 -3.47
CA VAL A 152 8.54 29.17 -3.89
C VAL A 152 8.88 28.83 -5.33
N GLN A 153 8.83 29.79 -6.23
CA GLN A 153 9.32 29.59 -7.58
C GLN A 153 10.83 29.83 -7.63
N ALA A 154 11.58 28.76 -7.73
CA ALA A 154 13.06 28.83 -7.83
C ALA A 154 13.60 27.66 -8.64
N SER A 155 14.82 27.85 -9.18
CA SER A 155 15.59 26.75 -9.72
C SER A 155 16.13 25.88 -8.59
N ALA A 156 16.05 24.57 -8.73
CA ALA A 156 16.70 23.66 -7.78
C ALA A 156 18.24 23.83 -7.76
N ALA A 157 18.84 24.43 -8.81
CA ALA A 157 20.24 24.83 -8.81
C ALA A 157 20.52 25.95 -7.79
N ASP A 158 19.57 26.86 -7.58
CA ASP A 158 19.70 28.06 -6.74
C ASP A 158 18.54 28.19 -5.76
N LEU A 159 18.60 27.43 -4.67
CA LEU A 159 17.58 27.42 -3.63
C LEU A 159 17.75 28.59 -2.67
N PRO A 160 16.76 29.51 -2.54
CA PRO A 160 16.80 30.64 -1.65
C PRO A 160 16.39 30.28 -0.21
N LEU A 161 17.02 29.25 0.37
CA LEU A 161 16.60 28.64 1.63
C LEU A 161 17.76 28.58 2.62
N ALA A 162 17.44 28.72 3.91
CA ALA A 162 18.40 28.73 5.00
C ALA A 162 18.99 27.33 5.24
N ASP A 163 20.30 27.28 5.55
CA ASP A 163 20.97 26.07 5.99
C ASP A 163 20.38 25.59 7.34
N ASN A 164 20.51 24.28 7.64
CA ASN A 164 20.14 23.63 8.89
C ASN A 164 18.67 23.89 9.31
N SER A 165 17.73 23.81 8.35
CA SER A 165 16.34 24.20 8.55
C SER A 165 15.31 23.09 8.39
N PHE A 166 15.66 22.01 7.69
CA PHE A 166 14.69 20.98 7.31
C PHE A 166 14.94 19.65 8.00
N ASP A 167 13.85 19.07 8.53
CA ASP A 167 13.83 17.69 9.04
C ASP A 167 13.75 16.67 7.91
N LEU A 168 13.11 17.06 6.80
CA LEU A 168 13.01 16.24 5.60
C LEU A 168 13.22 17.08 4.34
N VAL A 169 14.05 16.59 3.43
CA VAL A 169 14.12 17.07 2.04
C VAL A 169 13.76 15.94 1.10
N VAL A 170 12.81 16.19 0.18
CA VAL A 170 12.36 15.24 -0.83
C VAL A 170 12.88 15.68 -2.20
N VAL A 171 13.45 14.72 -2.93
CA VAL A 171 13.93 14.84 -4.31
C VAL A 171 13.41 13.65 -5.09
N ASN A 172 12.22 13.76 -5.64
CA ASN A 172 11.54 12.65 -6.29
C ASN A 172 11.47 12.84 -7.81
N GLY A 173 12.24 12.08 -8.58
CA GLY A 173 12.32 12.20 -10.04
C GLY A 173 12.98 13.50 -10.50
N VAL A 174 14.01 13.98 -9.79
CA VAL A 174 14.69 15.25 -10.08
C VAL A 174 16.21 15.06 -10.23
N LEU A 175 16.83 14.20 -9.43
CA LEU A 175 18.30 14.09 -9.38
C LEU A 175 18.93 13.71 -10.72
N GLU A 176 18.26 12.93 -11.54
CA GLU A 176 18.69 12.53 -12.89
C GLU A 176 18.76 13.73 -13.85
N TRP A 177 17.92 14.74 -13.64
CA TRP A 177 17.84 15.94 -14.49
C TRP A 177 18.85 17.02 -14.12
N VAL A 178 19.39 16.98 -12.92
CA VAL A 178 20.32 17.99 -12.38
C VAL A 178 21.52 18.21 -13.29
N GLY A 179 21.98 17.16 -13.97
CA GLY A 179 23.10 17.25 -14.92
C GLY A 179 22.85 18.16 -16.12
N GLU A 180 21.61 18.54 -16.43
CA GLU A 180 21.25 19.43 -17.53
C GLU A 180 21.28 20.92 -17.16
N TRP A 181 21.42 21.27 -15.86
CA TRP A 181 21.39 22.66 -15.42
C TRP A 181 22.67 23.46 -15.77
N ASP A 182 23.79 22.76 -15.85
CA ASP A 182 25.08 23.41 -16.26
C ASP A 182 25.78 22.53 -17.30
N LEU A 183 25.69 22.94 -18.56
CA LEU A 183 26.26 22.23 -19.70
C LEU A 183 27.79 22.30 -19.75
N THR A 184 28.42 23.13 -18.94
CA THR A 184 29.89 23.33 -18.91
C THR A 184 30.57 22.37 -17.94
N VAL A 185 29.85 21.86 -16.94
CA VAL A 185 30.35 20.98 -15.87
C VAL A 185 29.89 19.53 -16.12
N ASP A 186 30.72 18.57 -15.73
CA ASP A 186 30.34 17.16 -15.78
C ASP A 186 29.08 16.90 -14.96
N PRO A 187 28.07 16.16 -15.51
CA PRO A 187 26.79 15.93 -14.85
C PRO A 187 26.90 15.36 -13.43
N ARG A 188 27.84 14.43 -13.21
CA ARG A 188 28.06 13.86 -11.88
C ARG A 188 28.52 14.91 -10.86
N THR A 189 29.36 15.82 -11.29
CA THR A 189 29.84 16.93 -10.44
C THR A 189 28.69 17.87 -10.10
N VAL A 190 27.81 18.18 -11.06
CA VAL A 190 26.59 18.99 -10.80
C VAL A 190 25.71 18.32 -9.78
N GLN A 191 25.47 17.00 -9.92
CA GLN A 191 24.66 16.22 -8.98
C GLN A 191 25.28 16.21 -7.57
N ILE A 192 26.60 16.04 -7.44
CA ILE A 192 27.26 16.09 -6.13
C ILE A 192 27.14 17.47 -5.49
N ASN A 193 27.30 18.56 -6.25
CA ASN A 193 27.15 19.91 -5.74
C ASN A 193 25.71 20.19 -5.27
N PHE A 194 24.73 19.73 -6.01
CA PHE A 194 23.33 19.78 -5.61
C PHE A 194 23.08 19.03 -4.30
N LEU A 195 23.56 17.81 -4.18
CA LEU A 195 23.42 17.01 -2.96
C LEU A 195 24.15 17.62 -1.76
N LYS A 196 25.32 18.26 -1.98
CA LYS A 196 26.03 19.04 -0.94
C LYS A 196 25.21 20.25 -0.47
N LYS A 197 24.47 20.89 -1.37
CA LYS A 197 23.56 21.98 -0.99
C LYS A 197 22.41 21.44 -0.13
N ILE A 198 21.79 20.32 -0.52
CA ILE A 198 20.75 19.67 0.29
C ILE A 198 21.29 19.23 1.65
N PHE A 199 22.52 18.69 1.70
CA PHE A 199 23.18 18.33 2.96
C PHE A 199 23.25 19.51 3.92
N ARG A 200 23.53 20.72 3.44
CA ARG A 200 23.55 21.94 4.28
C ARG A 200 22.15 22.37 4.73
N LEU A 201 21.14 22.25 3.86
CA LEU A 201 19.75 22.63 4.18
C LEU A 201 19.16 21.75 5.27
N LEU A 202 19.55 20.47 5.35
CA LEU A 202 19.07 19.53 6.36
C LEU A 202 19.61 19.90 7.75
N LYS A 203 18.77 19.72 8.76
CA LYS A 203 19.20 19.67 10.17
C LYS A 203 20.16 18.49 10.39
N ASP A 204 20.82 18.44 11.54
CA ASP A 204 21.79 17.37 11.81
C ASP A 204 21.16 15.98 11.88
N ASP A 205 19.91 15.91 12.31
CA ASP A 205 19.06 14.73 12.34
C ASP A 205 18.08 14.65 11.15
N GLY A 206 18.23 15.54 10.17
CA GLY A 206 17.40 15.59 8.98
C GLY A 206 17.66 14.45 8.00
N ILE A 207 16.64 14.09 7.23
CA ILE A 207 16.66 13.01 6.25
C ILE A 207 16.49 13.56 4.84
N LEU A 208 17.30 13.08 3.91
CA LEU A 208 17.07 13.22 2.47
C LEU A 208 16.34 11.96 1.95
N LEU A 209 15.23 12.16 1.27
CA LEU A 209 14.55 11.13 0.47
C LEU A 209 14.79 11.40 -1.01
N VAL A 210 15.26 10.37 -1.74
CA VAL A 210 15.43 10.42 -3.20
C VAL A 210 14.64 9.29 -3.83
N GLY A 211 13.66 9.62 -4.68
CA GLY A 211 12.99 8.67 -5.57
C GLY A 211 13.65 8.69 -6.95
N ILE A 212 14.10 7.53 -7.48
CA ILE A 212 14.92 7.50 -8.70
C ILE A 212 15.02 6.12 -9.35
N GLU A 213 15.28 6.08 -10.66
CA GLU A 213 15.47 4.87 -11.44
C GLU A 213 16.83 4.20 -11.18
N ASN A 214 16.82 2.88 -11.38
CA ASN A 214 18.02 2.06 -11.41
C ASN A 214 18.59 1.97 -12.85
N ARG A 215 19.81 2.43 -13.05
CA ARG A 215 20.50 2.33 -14.33
C ARG A 215 20.51 0.92 -14.95
N ILE A 216 20.58 -0.11 -14.11
CA ILE A 216 20.63 -1.51 -14.51
C ILE A 216 19.34 -2.25 -14.15
N GLY A 217 18.23 -1.52 -13.97
CA GLY A 217 16.92 -2.11 -13.70
C GLY A 217 16.48 -3.06 -14.82
N TRP A 218 15.75 -4.13 -14.45
CA TRP A 218 15.26 -5.09 -15.47
C TRP A 218 14.36 -4.43 -16.51
N SER A 219 13.64 -3.36 -16.20
CA SER A 219 12.82 -2.61 -17.15
C SER A 219 13.68 -2.05 -18.28
N ILE A 220 14.79 -1.41 -17.93
CA ILE A 220 15.78 -0.85 -18.86
C ILE A 220 16.47 -1.94 -19.68
N ILE A 221 16.85 -3.05 -19.03
CA ILE A 221 17.45 -4.22 -19.71
C ILE A 221 16.46 -4.81 -20.73
N LEU A 222 15.17 -4.78 -20.44
CA LEU A 222 14.09 -5.26 -21.31
C LEU A 222 13.66 -4.24 -22.39
N GLY A 223 14.37 -3.10 -22.52
CA GLY A 223 14.18 -2.14 -23.60
C GLY A 223 13.20 -1.02 -23.27
N GLU A 224 12.89 -0.75 -22.00
CA GLU A 224 12.20 0.46 -21.61
C GLU A 224 13.07 1.68 -21.93
N GLN A 225 12.41 2.76 -22.39
CA GLN A 225 13.07 4.00 -22.74
C GLN A 225 13.44 4.74 -21.44
N ASP A 226 14.66 5.29 -21.40
CA ASP A 226 15.05 6.20 -20.34
C ASP A 226 14.65 7.66 -20.70
N HIS A 227 15.10 8.61 -19.88
CA HIS A 227 14.82 10.04 -20.07
C HIS A 227 15.39 10.62 -21.36
N SER A 228 16.21 9.88 -22.11
CA SER A 228 16.67 10.28 -23.44
C SER A 228 15.62 9.99 -24.53
N GLY A 229 14.53 9.30 -24.20
CA GLY A 229 13.53 8.83 -25.16
C GLY A 229 13.99 7.66 -26.02
N MET A 230 15.11 7.02 -25.68
CA MET A 230 15.70 5.90 -26.40
C MET A 230 15.93 4.71 -25.48
N PRO A 231 15.76 3.46 -25.93
CA PRO A 231 16.11 2.30 -25.16
C PRO A 231 17.64 2.15 -25.04
N TYR A 232 18.09 1.57 -23.92
CA TYR A 232 19.48 1.17 -23.64
C TYR A 232 20.51 2.28 -23.48
N THR A 233 20.17 3.55 -23.68
CA THR A 233 21.11 4.68 -23.57
C THR A 233 21.76 4.79 -22.21
N THR A 234 21.02 4.50 -21.14
CA THR A 234 21.57 4.48 -19.80
C THR A 234 22.52 3.30 -19.51
N LEU A 235 22.38 2.17 -20.22
CA LEU A 235 23.23 0.98 -20.03
C LEU A 235 24.63 1.13 -20.64
N VAL A 236 24.73 1.82 -21.77
CA VAL A 236 26.00 1.95 -22.51
C VAL A 236 26.92 3.00 -21.85
N PRO A 237 28.22 3.02 -22.22
CA PRO A 237 29.13 4.10 -21.81
C PRO A 237 28.60 5.48 -22.23
N ARG A 238 28.76 6.49 -21.38
CA ARG A 238 28.21 7.86 -21.56
C ARG A 238 28.57 8.50 -22.91
N ALA A 239 29.77 8.23 -23.41
CA ALA A 239 30.21 8.70 -24.74
C ALA A 239 29.39 8.05 -25.87
N VAL A 240 29.09 6.74 -25.75
CA VAL A 240 28.26 6.01 -26.70
C VAL A 240 26.80 6.49 -26.63
N ALA A 241 26.26 6.71 -25.43
CA ALA A 241 24.93 7.30 -25.25
C ALA A 241 24.82 8.68 -25.93
N SER A 242 25.85 9.54 -25.77
CA SER A 242 25.91 10.86 -26.44
C SER A 242 26.01 10.72 -27.96
N TRP A 243 26.73 9.72 -28.45
CA TRP A 243 26.80 9.43 -29.88
C TRP A 243 25.44 8.97 -30.43
N MET A 244 24.73 8.08 -29.70
CA MET A 244 23.38 7.62 -30.03
C MET A 244 22.41 8.80 -30.14
N LEU A 245 22.43 9.73 -29.17
CA LEU A 245 21.55 10.91 -29.18
C LEU A 245 21.83 11.84 -30.35
N ARG A 246 23.09 12.05 -30.70
CA ARG A 246 23.48 12.91 -31.87
C ARG A 246 22.99 12.32 -33.19
N ASN A 247 22.98 11.01 -33.31
CA ASN A 247 22.58 10.32 -34.53
C ASN A 247 21.09 9.94 -34.56
N ASN A 248 20.30 10.31 -33.53
CA ASN A 248 18.86 10.08 -33.52
C ASN A 248 18.16 11.18 -34.33
N SER A 249 17.39 10.77 -35.34
CA SER A 249 16.60 11.68 -36.18
C SER A 249 15.31 12.16 -35.52
N LYS A 250 14.83 11.49 -34.47
CA LYS A 250 13.64 11.91 -33.74
C LYS A 250 13.97 13.09 -32.82
N PRO A 251 13.20 14.22 -32.89
CA PRO A 251 13.41 15.31 -31.96
C PRO A 251 13.13 14.84 -30.54
N HIS A 252 14.14 14.95 -29.69
CA HIS A 252 13.96 14.80 -28.27
C HIS A 252 13.33 16.11 -27.75
N PHE A 253 12.33 16.03 -26.86
CA PHE A 253 11.60 17.20 -26.34
C PHE A 253 12.48 18.26 -25.62
N ARG A 254 13.78 17.98 -25.44
CA ARG A 254 14.77 18.85 -24.77
C ARG A 254 15.93 19.31 -25.65
N THR A 255 15.81 19.20 -26.96
CA THR A 255 16.90 19.63 -27.86
C THR A 255 17.24 21.12 -27.71
N GLU A 256 16.29 21.95 -27.32
CA GLU A 256 16.52 23.38 -27.07
C GLU A 256 17.43 23.65 -25.88
N LEU A 257 17.32 22.87 -24.81
CA LEU A 257 18.14 23.00 -23.60
C LEU A 257 19.54 22.35 -23.75
N ASN A 258 19.63 21.33 -24.60
CA ASN A 258 20.87 20.59 -24.83
C ASN A 258 21.23 20.56 -26.32
N PRO A 259 21.62 21.68 -26.93
CA PRO A 259 21.85 21.80 -28.36
C PRO A 259 23.00 20.89 -28.87
N ARG A 260 23.90 20.48 -27.97
CA ARG A 260 24.98 19.53 -28.28
C ARG A 260 24.51 18.07 -28.25
N ARG A 261 23.30 17.80 -27.87
CA ARG A 261 22.73 16.45 -27.72
C ARG A 261 23.66 15.50 -26.95
N GLN A 262 24.17 15.95 -25.84
CA GLN A 262 24.98 15.14 -24.93
C GLN A 262 24.07 14.38 -23.98
N TYR A 263 24.39 13.13 -23.66
CA TYR A 263 23.70 12.37 -22.64
C TYR A 263 24.07 12.92 -21.26
N ARG A 264 23.12 13.55 -20.57
CA ARG A 264 23.35 14.26 -19.30
C ARG A 264 22.41 13.83 -18.17
N THR A 265 21.35 13.08 -18.46
CA THR A 265 20.41 12.53 -17.47
C THR A 265 21.02 11.29 -16.79
N TYR A 266 21.96 11.53 -15.85
CA TYR A 266 22.73 10.45 -15.26
C TYR A 266 21.97 9.74 -14.15
N THR A 267 21.70 8.46 -14.36
CA THR A 267 21.26 7.50 -13.35
C THR A 267 22.37 6.53 -13.00
N TYR A 268 22.25 5.88 -11.84
CA TYR A 268 23.27 4.95 -11.32
C TYR A 268 22.63 3.66 -10.82
N SER A 269 23.45 2.64 -10.58
CA SER A 269 23.06 1.49 -9.77
C SER A 269 22.99 1.88 -8.29
N GLU A 270 22.40 1.04 -7.45
CA GLU A 270 22.31 1.26 -6.00
C GLU A 270 23.68 1.63 -5.39
N ARG A 271 24.72 0.87 -5.71
CA ARG A 271 26.09 1.18 -5.26
C ARG A 271 26.59 2.54 -5.76
N GLY A 272 26.22 2.91 -7.00
CA GLY A 272 26.59 4.20 -7.57
C GLY A 272 25.93 5.38 -6.85
N TYR A 273 24.65 5.25 -6.49
CA TYR A 273 23.93 6.25 -5.69
C TYR A 273 24.50 6.37 -4.27
N ARG A 274 24.77 5.25 -3.60
CA ARG A 274 25.41 5.28 -2.26
C ARG A 274 26.76 6.01 -2.31
N LYS A 275 27.56 5.77 -3.36
CA LYS A 275 28.81 6.50 -3.55
C LYS A 275 28.57 7.99 -3.81
N LEU A 276 27.60 8.34 -4.65
CA LEU A 276 27.24 9.74 -4.95
C LEU A 276 26.84 10.50 -3.68
N LEU A 277 25.97 9.90 -2.85
CA LEU A 277 25.54 10.46 -1.57
C LEU A 277 26.69 10.56 -0.57
N SER A 278 27.56 9.57 -0.49
CA SER A 278 28.77 9.61 0.34
C SER A 278 29.74 10.71 -0.10
N ASP A 279 29.94 10.90 -1.41
CA ASP A 279 30.77 11.98 -1.95
C ASP A 279 30.19 13.38 -1.67
N ALA A 280 28.88 13.46 -1.44
CA ALA A 280 28.18 14.67 -1.01
C ALA A 280 28.22 14.91 0.51
N GLY A 281 28.67 13.93 1.32
CA GLY A 281 28.83 14.05 2.77
C GLY A 281 27.88 13.21 3.62
N PHE A 282 26.87 12.52 3.02
CA PHE A 282 25.97 11.68 3.77
C PHE A 282 26.67 10.44 4.34
N ALA A 283 26.50 10.21 5.64
CA ALA A 283 27.21 9.14 6.35
C ALA A 283 26.48 7.78 6.28
N ALA A 284 25.17 7.79 6.04
CA ALA A 284 24.36 6.58 5.93
C ALA A 284 23.33 6.70 4.80
N THR A 285 23.06 5.58 4.14
CA THR A 285 22.03 5.45 3.09
C THR A 285 21.32 4.12 3.24
N SER A 286 20.01 4.14 3.34
CA SER A 286 19.12 2.97 3.23
C SER A 286 18.46 2.98 1.87
N SER A 287 18.50 1.84 1.17
CA SER A 287 17.98 1.69 -0.18
C SER A 287 16.80 0.74 -0.18
N TYR A 288 15.69 1.15 -0.79
CA TYR A 288 14.45 0.38 -0.91
C TYR A 288 14.10 0.20 -2.39
N TRP A 289 13.66 -0.98 -2.75
CA TRP A 289 12.93 -1.18 -3.99
C TRP A 289 11.55 -0.54 -3.85
N ALA A 290 11.24 0.40 -4.72
CA ALA A 290 9.92 1.00 -4.84
C ALA A 290 9.11 0.23 -5.90
N GLU A 291 7.96 -0.36 -5.52
CA GLU A 291 7.11 -1.12 -6.41
C GLU A 291 5.68 -0.54 -6.35
N PRO A 292 5.03 -0.29 -7.52
CA PRO A 292 5.51 -0.50 -8.89
C PRO A 292 6.59 0.49 -9.35
N GLY A 293 6.76 1.63 -8.67
CA GLY A 293 7.77 2.65 -8.95
C GLY A 293 7.85 3.72 -7.86
N TYR A 294 8.90 4.55 -7.87
CA TYR A 294 9.08 5.62 -6.88
C TYR A 294 8.02 6.73 -6.99
N ASN A 295 7.38 6.83 -8.14
CA ASN A 295 6.27 7.78 -8.34
C ASN A 295 4.98 7.34 -7.65
N GLN A 296 4.84 6.05 -7.35
CA GLN A 296 3.64 5.48 -6.74
C GLN A 296 4.02 4.24 -5.92
N PRO A 297 4.80 4.40 -4.84
CA PRO A 297 5.32 3.26 -4.10
C PRO A 297 4.23 2.62 -3.23
N HIS A 298 3.60 1.58 -3.74
CA HIS A 298 2.68 0.74 -2.97
C HIS A 298 3.44 -0.17 -2.02
N SER A 299 4.64 -0.58 -2.42
CA SER A 299 5.55 -1.35 -1.58
C SER A 299 6.94 -0.76 -1.58
N LEU A 300 7.57 -0.70 -0.41
CA LEU A 300 8.96 -0.34 -0.22
C LEU A 300 9.68 -1.49 0.46
N ILE A 301 10.61 -2.14 -0.24
CA ILE A 301 11.28 -3.34 0.24
C ILE A 301 12.77 -3.05 0.41
N PRO A 302 13.35 -3.21 1.62
CA PRO A 302 14.74 -2.86 1.85
C PRO A 302 15.68 -3.80 1.10
N LEU A 303 16.58 -3.26 0.29
CA LEU A 303 17.52 -4.04 -0.51
C LEU A 303 18.54 -4.81 0.35
N ALA A 304 18.72 -4.43 1.60
CA ALA A 304 19.52 -5.18 2.58
C ALA A 304 18.91 -6.56 2.87
N MET A 305 17.58 -6.70 2.76
CA MET A 305 16.83 -7.94 3.00
C MET A 305 16.64 -8.70 1.68
N ARG A 306 17.70 -9.30 1.18
CA ARG A 306 17.70 -9.93 -0.16
C ARG A 306 16.62 -11.01 -0.33
N ASP A 307 16.31 -11.77 0.71
CA ASP A 307 15.30 -12.80 0.66
C ASP A 307 13.89 -12.23 0.58
N TRP A 308 13.62 -11.10 1.23
CA TRP A 308 12.36 -10.38 1.08
C TRP A 308 12.17 -9.85 -0.35
N VAL A 309 13.25 -9.29 -0.94
CA VAL A 309 13.23 -8.85 -2.35
C VAL A 309 12.93 -10.01 -3.30
N ARG A 310 13.56 -11.16 -3.08
CA ARG A 310 13.33 -12.38 -3.89
C ARG A 310 11.91 -12.92 -3.72
N GLN A 311 11.43 -12.98 -2.48
CA GLN A 311 10.07 -13.40 -2.17
C GLN A 311 9.05 -12.50 -2.86
N HIS A 312 9.17 -11.19 -2.70
CA HIS A 312 8.27 -10.23 -3.33
C HIS A 312 8.31 -10.31 -4.86
N ASN A 313 9.50 -10.44 -5.45
CA ASN A 313 9.63 -10.64 -6.89
C ASN A 313 8.95 -11.93 -7.37
N LYS A 314 9.06 -13.02 -6.60
CA LYS A 314 8.34 -14.28 -6.88
C LYS A 314 6.83 -14.05 -6.84
N GLU A 315 6.33 -13.41 -5.81
CA GLU A 315 4.89 -13.07 -5.68
C GLU A 315 4.37 -12.25 -6.87
N LEU A 316 5.12 -11.24 -7.32
CA LEU A 316 4.78 -10.47 -8.53
C LEU A 316 4.80 -11.31 -9.82
N LEU A 317 5.69 -12.29 -9.91
CA LEU A 317 5.77 -13.20 -11.08
C LEU A 317 4.64 -14.22 -11.08
N ASP A 318 4.22 -14.64 -9.89
CA ASP A 318 3.12 -15.60 -9.69
C ASP A 318 1.75 -14.91 -9.85
N HIS A 319 1.69 -13.58 -9.71
CA HIS A 319 0.49 -12.75 -9.87
C HIS A 319 0.66 -11.71 -10.99
N PRO A 320 0.69 -12.14 -12.25
CA PRO A 320 0.80 -11.19 -13.35
C PRO A 320 -0.49 -10.36 -13.45
N GLY A 321 -0.35 -9.05 -13.36
CA GLY A 321 -1.43 -8.11 -13.71
C GLY A 321 -1.93 -8.29 -15.16
N PRO A 322 -2.96 -7.56 -15.58
CA PRO A 322 -3.74 -7.80 -16.82
C PRO A 322 -3.01 -7.61 -18.16
N ALA A 323 -1.70 -7.52 -18.22
CA ALA A 323 -0.95 -7.32 -19.46
C ALA A 323 -0.51 -8.64 -20.11
N PRO A 324 -1.21 -9.13 -21.17
CA PRO A 324 -0.98 -10.49 -21.71
C PRO A 324 0.16 -10.61 -22.73
N ARG A 325 0.90 -9.58 -23.10
CA ARG A 325 1.62 -9.57 -24.38
C ARG A 325 3.09 -10.01 -24.42
N GLN A 326 3.72 -10.46 -23.32
CA GLN A 326 5.16 -10.81 -23.38
C GLN A 326 5.54 -11.99 -22.49
N SER A 327 5.13 -13.20 -22.84
CA SER A 327 5.50 -14.45 -22.11
C SER A 327 7.01 -14.64 -21.94
N TRP A 328 7.84 -14.25 -22.93
CA TRP A 328 9.30 -14.34 -22.87
C TRP A 328 9.92 -13.41 -21.80
N ARG A 329 9.32 -12.20 -21.57
CA ARG A 329 9.77 -11.29 -20.50
C ARG A 329 9.56 -11.90 -19.12
N ARG A 330 8.48 -12.65 -18.89
CA ARG A 330 8.25 -13.39 -17.64
C ARG A 330 9.29 -14.48 -17.44
N THR A 331 9.59 -15.25 -18.49
CA THR A 331 10.63 -16.29 -18.44
C THR A 331 11.98 -15.69 -18.10
N LEU A 332 12.36 -14.56 -18.72
CA LEU A 332 13.60 -13.86 -18.38
C LEU A 332 13.59 -13.32 -16.93
N LYS A 333 12.49 -12.76 -16.45
CA LYS A 333 12.38 -12.33 -15.05
C LYS A 333 12.52 -13.50 -14.07
N ARG A 334 11.92 -14.66 -14.36
CA ARG A 334 12.11 -15.89 -13.55
C ARG A 334 13.56 -16.34 -13.51
N ILE A 335 14.25 -16.35 -14.64
CA ILE A 335 15.68 -16.70 -14.71
C ILE A 335 16.54 -15.68 -13.96
N ALA A 336 16.20 -14.40 -14.03
CA ALA A 336 16.91 -13.31 -13.35
C ALA A 336 16.53 -13.18 -11.86
N SER A 337 15.55 -13.92 -11.36
CA SER A 337 15.06 -13.82 -9.98
C SER A 337 16.16 -13.93 -8.90
N PRO A 338 17.18 -14.79 -9.00
CA PRO A 338 18.29 -14.85 -8.04
C PRO A 338 19.13 -13.56 -7.99
N ILE A 339 19.19 -12.82 -9.09
CA ILE A 339 19.96 -11.57 -9.25
C ILE A 339 19.05 -10.35 -8.98
N SER A 340 17.77 -10.57 -8.72
CA SER A 340 16.74 -9.53 -8.62
C SER A 340 17.07 -8.36 -7.67
N PRO A 341 17.75 -8.54 -6.50
CA PRO A 341 18.03 -7.42 -5.62
C PRO A 341 18.86 -6.29 -6.23
N TRP A 342 19.66 -6.59 -7.26
CA TRP A 342 20.46 -5.56 -7.96
C TRP A 342 19.78 -4.99 -9.20
N LEU A 343 18.77 -5.72 -9.72
CA LEU A 343 18.09 -5.40 -10.97
C LEU A 343 16.71 -4.79 -10.78
N VAL A 344 16.31 -4.46 -9.54
CA VAL A 344 15.04 -3.77 -9.28
C VAL A 344 14.99 -2.46 -10.09
N PRO A 345 13.83 -2.08 -10.65
CA PRO A 345 13.76 -0.95 -11.60
C PRO A 345 14.06 0.39 -10.97
N GLU A 346 13.56 0.62 -9.75
CA GLU A 346 13.49 1.93 -9.14
C GLU A 346 13.73 1.88 -7.63
N PHE A 347 14.24 2.97 -7.12
CA PHE A 347 14.61 3.11 -5.71
C PHE A 347 13.88 4.24 -5.02
N VAL A 348 13.64 4.05 -3.72
CA VAL A 348 13.58 5.11 -2.72
C VAL A 348 14.82 4.97 -1.85
N LEU A 349 15.60 6.05 -1.79
CA LEU A 349 16.83 6.13 -0.99
C LEU A 349 16.59 7.10 0.16
N LEU A 350 16.91 6.67 1.39
CA LEU A 350 16.91 7.52 2.57
C LEU A 350 18.35 7.76 2.99
N ALA A 351 18.79 9.02 3.02
CA ALA A 351 20.15 9.37 3.40
C ALA A 351 20.16 10.32 4.60
N SER A 352 21.11 10.13 5.53
CA SER A 352 21.29 10.95 6.73
C SER A 352 22.71 11.39 6.95
N LYS A 353 22.88 12.51 7.67
CA LYS A 353 24.21 13.05 8.03
C LYS A 353 24.95 12.15 9.03
N GLN A 354 24.23 11.41 9.86
CA GLN A 354 24.78 10.60 10.92
C GLN A 354 24.50 9.11 10.71
N ARG A 355 25.46 8.28 11.09
CA ARG A 355 25.25 6.83 11.13
C ARG A 355 24.40 6.46 12.32
N GLY A 356 23.47 5.50 12.11
CA GLY A 356 22.60 5.03 13.19
C GLY A 356 21.56 6.07 13.64
N HIS A 357 21.32 7.10 12.82
CA HIS A 357 20.21 8.03 13.05
C HIS A 357 18.90 7.26 13.21
N ARG A 358 18.13 7.60 14.24
CA ARG A 358 16.83 7.03 14.57
C ARG A 358 15.83 8.15 14.83
N ASN A 359 14.80 8.19 14.05
CA ASN A 359 13.68 9.06 14.34
C ASN A 359 12.88 8.56 15.54
N ARG A 360 11.93 9.36 16.03
CA ARG A 360 11.09 9.05 17.22
C ARG A 360 10.36 7.70 17.09
N LEU A 361 9.84 7.39 15.91
CA LEU A 361 9.15 6.11 15.65
C LEU A 361 10.12 4.93 15.76
N GLN A 362 11.30 5.03 15.13
CA GLN A 362 12.31 3.97 15.18
C GLN A 362 12.83 3.73 16.59
N ALA A 363 13.06 4.80 17.37
CA ALA A 363 13.47 4.70 18.76
C ALA A 363 12.42 3.95 19.61
N TRP A 364 11.16 4.30 19.45
CA TRP A 364 10.06 3.61 20.12
C TRP A 364 9.95 2.13 19.72
N ILE A 365 10.05 1.81 18.42
CA ILE A 365 10.04 0.42 17.95
C ILE A 365 11.18 -0.38 18.58
N ASP A 366 12.40 0.16 18.60
CA ASP A 366 13.57 -0.51 19.18
C ASP A 366 13.37 -0.78 20.69
N GLU A 367 12.81 0.16 21.43
CA GLU A 367 12.46 0.00 22.86
C GLU A 367 11.45 -1.14 23.05
N ARG A 368 10.35 -1.13 22.30
CA ARG A 368 9.32 -2.18 22.41
C ARG A 368 9.83 -3.56 22.02
N LEU A 369 10.68 -3.65 21.00
CA LEU A 369 11.29 -4.93 20.61
C LEU A 369 12.33 -5.42 21.62
N ALA A 370 13.05 -4.52 22.29
CA ALA A 370 13.94 -4.89 23.38
C ALA A 370 13.16 -5.53 24.54
N GLU A 371 12.05 -4.92 24.93
CA GLU A 371 11.19 -5.40 26.02
C GLU A 371 10.45 -6.70 25.67
N SER A 372 9.91 -6.80 24.44
CA SER A 372 8.97 -7.87 24.07
C SER A 372 9.66 -9.12 23.54
N VAL A 373 10.77 -8.96 22.80
CA VAL A 373 11.48 -10.07 22.14
C VAL A 373 12.96 -10.17 22.53
N GLY A 374 13.42 -9.39 23.49
CA GLY A 374 14.81 -9.42 23.98
C GLY A 374 15.84 -8.96 22.96
N ARG A 375 15.44 -8.18 21.95
CA ARG A 375 16.38 -7.67 20.95
C ARG A 375 17.33 -6.66 21.58
N ALA A 376 18.62 -6.97 21.54
CA ALA A 376 19.63 -6.02 22.02
C ALA A 376 19.69 -4.77 21.10
N VAL A 377 19.50 -3.60 21.70
CA VAL A 377 19.72 -2.32 21.04
C VAL A 377 21.11 -1.83 21.44
N THR A 378 22.12 -2.15 20.61
CA THR A 378 23.49 -1.67 20.83
C THR A 378 23.73 -0.34 20.14
N PRO A 379 24.48 0.61 20.75
CA PRO A 379 24.90 1.82 20.06
C PRO A 379 25.64 1.48 18.75
N GLY A 380 25.21 2.07 17.64
CA GLY A 380 25.80 1.80 16.32
C GLY A 380 25.28 0.55 15.60
N ALA A 381 24.35 -0.20 16.17
CA ALA A 381 23.67 -1.26 15.44
C ALA A 381 22.95 -0.69 14.19
N PRO A 382 22.96 -1.40 13.05
CA PRO A 382 22.22 -0.95 11.88
C PRO A 382 20.73 -0.79 12.25
N PRO A 383 20.05 0.21 11.67
CA PRO A 383 18.62 0.39 11.88
C PRO A 383 17.86 -0.89 11.50
N LEU A 384 16.74 -1.09 12.14
CA LEU A 384 15.82 -2.19 11.85
C LEU A 384 15.47 -2.18 10.36
N ALA A 385 15.50 -3.33 9.71
CA ALA A 385 14.98 -3.46 8.36
C ALA A 385 13.45 -3.40 8.39
N TRP A 386 12.87 -2.56 7.54
CA TRP A 386 11.42 -2.48 7.42
C TRP A 386 10.98 -2.52 5.95
N ALA A 387 9.91 -3.22 5.67
CA ALA A 387 9.23 -3.23 4.40
C ALA A 387 7.82 -2.70 4.57
N LEU A 388 7.47 -1.68 3.80
CA LEU A 388 6.14 -1.06 3.80
C LEU A 388 5.28 -1.69 2.71
N HIS A 389 4.04 -2.00 3.03
CA HIS A 389 2.99 -2.37 2.08
C HIS A 389 1.75 -1.53 2.37
N THR A 390 1.33 -0.71 1.41
CA THR A 390 0.10 0.08 1.51
C THR A 390 -1.06 -0.71 0.93
N ARG A 391 -2.22 -0.67 1.61
CA ARG A 391 -3.46 -1.23 1.09
C ARG A 391 -4.35 -0.07 0.64
N ALA A 392 -4.80 -0.12 -0.62
CA ALA A 392 -5.54 0.95 -1.27
C ALA A 392 -6.92 1.28 -0.63
N PHE A 393 -7.43 0.46 0.29
CA PHE A 393 -8.83 0.54 0.69
C PHE A 393 -9.12 1.14 2.06
N ASN A 394 -8.12 1.35 2.96
CA ASN A 394 -8.43 1.70 4.35
C ASN A 394 -7.46 2.67 5.02
N ASP A 395 -6.70 3.50 4.32
CA ASP A 395 -5.65 4.34 4.94
C ASP A 395 -4.73 3.57 5.91
N LYS A 396 -4.70 2.24 5.77
CA LYS A 396 -3.95 1.29 6.59
C LYS A 396 -2.73 0.81 5.83
N SER A 397 -1.56 1.04 6.38
CA SER A 397 -0.32 0.45 5.88
C SER A 397 0.20 -0.59 6.87
N ILE A 398 0.79 -1.65 6.35
CA ILE A 398 1.43 -2.69 7.15
C ILE A 398 2.93 -2.64 6.88
N VAL A 399 3.71 -2.59 7.95
CA VAL A 399 5.16 -2.62 7.88
C VAL A 399 5.67 -3.91 8.50
N ARG A 400 6.37 -4.68 7.71
CA ARG A 400 7.11 -5.86 8.15
C ARG A 400 8.44 -5.40 8.73
N LEU A 401 8.73 -5.78 9.97
CA LEU A 401 9.96 -5.45 10.67
C LEU A 401 10.82 -6.70 10.83
N GLY A 402 12.08 -6.63 10.45
CA GLY A 402 12.96 -7.78 10.48
C GLY A 402 14.40 -7.46 10.88
N ASP A 403 15.11 -8.49 11.28
CA ASP A 403 16.53 -8.44 11.59
C ASP A 403 17.34 -8.59 10.29
N ALA A 404 18.05 -7.54 9.90
CA ALA A 404 18.85 -7.53 8.67
C ALA A 404 20.00 -8.57 8.65
N LYS A 405 20.43 -9.10 9.81
CA LYS A 405 21.49 -10.11 9.90
C LYS A 405 20.94 -11.52 9.71
N THR A 406 19.82 -11.83 10.35
CA THR A 406 19.23 -13.16 10.34
C THR A 406 18.18 -13.35 9.24
N GLY A 407 17.62 -12.26 8.70
CA GLY A 407 16.52 -12.29 7.76
C GLY A 407 15.17 -12.63 8.39
N SER A 408 15.12 -12.81 9.73
CA SER A 408 13.91 -13.21 10.44
C SER A 408 12.96 -12.05 10.68
N ASP A 409 11.66 -12.32 10.64
CA ASP A 409 10.63 -11.39 11.02
C ASP A 409 10.61 -11.22 12.55
N LEU A 410 10.50 -9.99 13.00
CA LEU A 410 10.46 -9.63 14.41
C LEU A 410 9.06 -9.18 14.84
N ALA A 411 8.43 -8.33 14.05
CA ALA A 411 7.14 -7.75 14.35
C ALA A 411 6.45 -7.22 13.08
N TYR A 412 5.16 -6.94 13.20
CA TYR A 412 4.42 -6.11 12.24
C TYR A 412 4.04 -4.79 12.89
N LEU A 413 4.21 -3.70 12.14
CA LEU A 413 3.75 -2.38 12.52
C LEU A 413 2.56 -2.02 11.62
N LYS A 414 1.41 -1.85 12.22
CA LYS A 414 0.22 -1.32 11.55
C LYS A 414 0.22 0.20 11.68
N ILE A 415 -0.01 0.90 10.58
CA ILE A 415 -0.02 2.36 10.49
C ILE A 415 -1.39 2.79 10.01
N LEU A 416 -1.98 3.76 10.69
CA LEU A 416 -3.23 4.42 10.33
C LEU A 416 -3.01 5.92 10.22
N THR A 417 -3.37 6.47 9.08
CA THR A 417 -3.26 7.90 8.76
C THR A 417 -4.61 8.54 8.47
N GLY A 418 -5.70 7.83 8.76
CA GLY A 418 -7.05 8.22 8.41
C GLY A 418 -7.73 9.18 9.38
N ASP A 419 -9.00 9.43 9.08
CA ASP A 419 -9.90 10.24 9.88
C ASP A 419 -10.28 9.59 11.24
N GLU A 420 -11.14 10.25 11.99
CA GLU A 420 -11.64 9.77 13.28
C GLU A 420 -12.36 8.40 13.16
N GLN A 421 -13.02 8.14 12.04
CA GLN A 421 -13.69 6.88 11.77
C GLN A 421 -12.69 5.73 11.61
N SER A 422 -11.59 5.97 10.91
CA SER A 422 -10.48 5.02 10.76
C SER A 422 -9.79 4.73 12.09
N ARG A 423 -9.64 5.74 12.95
CA ARG A 423 -9.11 5.56 14.32
C ARG A 423 -10.01 4.68 15.17
N THR A 424 -11.31 4.96 15.19
CA THR A 424 -12.29 4.18 15.95
C THR A 424 -12.30 2.72 15.52
N PHE A 425 -12.19 2.47 14.23
CA PHE A 425 -12.11 1.13 13.66
C PHE A 425 -10.87 0.37 14.20
N TYR A 426 -9.76 1.05 14.31
CA TYR A 426 -8.51 0.47 14.78
C TYR A 426 -8.43 0.25 16.30
N GLU A 427 -8.98 1.18 17.07
CA GLU A 427 -9.14 1.01 18.51
C GLU A 427 -10.01 -0.21 18.81
N ASN A 428 -11.06 -0.43 18.00
CA ASN A 428 -11.89 -1.64 18.06
C ASN A 428 -11.08 -2.90 17.72
N GLU A 429 -10.18 -2.87 16.73
CA GLU A 429 -9.30 -4.01 16.42
C GLU A 429 -8.45 -4.42 17.64
N ILE A 430 -7.82 -3.44 18.30
CA ILE A 430 -6.99 -3.69 19.49
C ILE A 430 -7.83 -4.26 20.63
N ALA A 431 -8.98 -3.66 20.92
CA ALA A 431 -9.89 -4.10 21.97
C ALA A 431 -10.44 -5.51 21.70
N ASN A 432 -10.89 -5.77 20.48
CA ASN A 432 -11.42 -7.06 20.05
C ASN A 432 -10.37 -8.16 20.12
N ARG A 433 -9.15 -7.87 19.66
CA ARG A 433 -8.03 -8.80 19.74
C ARG A 433 -7.70 -9.18 21.20
N THR A 434 -7.67 -8.20 22.09
CA THR A 434 -7.43 -8.46 23.52
C THR A 434 -8.49 -9.41 24.09
N LYS A 435 -9.76 -9.15 23.78
CA LYS A 435 -10.87 -10.04 24.20
C LYS A 435 -10.73 -11.46 23.61
N ALA A 436 -10.34 -11.56 22.34
CA ALA A 436 -10.10 -12.85 21.70
C ALA A 436 -8.94 -13.62 22.35
N GLN A 437 -7.84 -12.93 22.65
CA GLN A 437 -6.70 -13.53 23.37
C GLN A 437 -7.10 -14.07 24.75
N GLU A 438 -7.87 -13.30 25.52
CA GLU A 438 -8.35 -13.72 26.83
C GLU A 438 -9.26 -14.95 26.73
N SER A 439 -10.20 -14.95 25.77
CA SER A 439 -11.11 -16.07 25.56
C SER A 439 -10.37 -17.36 25.13
N LEU A 440 -9.43 -17.25 24.20
CA LEU A 440 -8.60 -18.39 23.79
C LEU A 440 -7.71 -18.91 24.90
N LYS A 441 -7.16 -18.03 25.73
CA LYS A 441 -6.40 -18.43 26.92
C LYS A 441 -7.27 -19.20 27.92
N LEU A 442 -8.51 -18.76 28.15
CA LEU A 442 -9.48 -19.44 29.03
C LEU A 442 -9.90 -20.78 28.46
N SER A 443 -10.02 -20.93 27.14
CA SER A 443 -10.36 -22.19 26.49
C SER A 443 -9.22 -23.23 26.54
N GLY A 444 -8.01 -22.82 26.91
CA GLY A 444 -6.84 -23.68 26.98
C GLY A 444 -6.36 -24.21 25.63
N ASN A 445 -6.76 -23.59 24.53
CA ASN A 445 -6.39 -24.06 23.18
C ASN A 445 -5.02 -23.54 22.74
N PRO A 446 -3.98 -24.40 22.66
CA PRO A 446 -2.63 -23.98 22.26
C PRO A 446 -2.46 -23.87 20.75
N LEU A 447 -3.44 -24.31 19.96
CA LEU A 447 -3.32 -24.44 18.50
C LEU A 447 -3.96 -23.28 17.72
N VAL A 448 -4.63 -22.34 18.42
CA VAL A 448 -5.09 -21.08 17.85
C VAL A 448 -4.32 -19.95 18.52
N TRP A 449 -3.69 -19.12 17.74
CA TRP A 449 -2.86 -18.03 18.23
C TRP A 449 -3.30 -16.68 17.66
N VAL A 450 -3.28 -15.68 18.50
CA VAL A 450 -3.58 -14.28 18.16
C VAL A 450 -2.34 -13.44 18.48
N PRO A 451 -1.92 -12.53 17.59
CA PRO A 451 -0.71 -11.74 17.76
C PRO A 451 -0.72 -10.95 19.09
N GLN A 452 0.39 -11.02 19.81
CA GLN A 452 0.59 -10.21 21.01
C GLN A 452 0.83 -8.75 20.61
N SER A 453 0.20 -7.81 21.31
CA SER A 453 0.50 -6.39 21.19
C SER A 453 1.79 -6.06 21.92
N TYR A 454 2.68 -5.33 21.25
CA TYR A 454 3.90 -4.77 21.85
C TYR A 454 3.71 -3.29 22.20
N GLY A 455 2.60 -2.68 21.81
CA GLY A 455 2.24 -1.32 22.19
C GLY A 455 1.68 -0.49 21.05
N THR A 456 1.25 0.70 21.42
CA THR A 456 0.73 1.72 20.50
C THR A 456 1.48 3.03 20.68
N LEU A 457 1.55 3.83 19.61
CA LEU A 457 2.18 5.15 19.62
C LEU A 457 1.34 6.10 18.75
N GLN A 458 1.24 7.36 19.16
CA GLN A 458 0.68 8.43 18.35
C GLN A 458 1.76 9.45 18.04
N ILE A 459 1.94 9.80 16.75
CA ILE A 459 2.80 10.89 16.29
C ILE A 459 1.97 11.73 15.32
N GLY A 460 1.70 12.98 15.66
CA GLY A 460 0.84 13.85 14.86
C GLY A 460 -0.52 13.17 14.56
N ILE A 461 -0.87 13.10 13.29
CA ILE A 461 -2.12 12.45 12.82
C ILE A 461 -2.03 10.92 12.70
N THR A 462 -0.84 10.33 12.90
CA THR A 462 -0.59 8.91 12.62
C THR A 462 -0.63 8.08 13.89
N ALA A 463 -1.44 7.03 13.89
CA ALA A 463 -1.47 6.01 14.93
C ALA A 463 -0.68 4.77 14.48
N TYR A 464 0.14 4.27 15.39
CA TYR A 464 1.00 3.10 15.19
C TYR A 464 0.65 2.02 16.20
N HIS A 465 0.60 0.78 15.73
CA HIS A 465 0.42 -0.38 16.57
C HIS A 465 1.44 -1.45 16.22
N LEU A 466 2.25 -1.83 17.17
CA LEU A 466 3.28 -2.86 17.05
C LEU A 466 2.76 -4.18 17.61
N GLU A 467 2.86 -5.24 16.83
CA GLU A 467 2.41 -6.58 17.20
C GLU A 467 3.41 -7.66 16.80
N ALA A 468 3.32 -8.82 17.46
CA ALA A 468 4.18 -9.97 17.21
C ALA A 468 4.09 -10.43 15.74
N ALA A 469 5.24 -10.78 15.16
CA ALA A 469 5.28 -11.38 13.83
C ALA A 469 4.72 -12.81 13.83
N SER A 470 4.08 -13.18 12.72
CA SER A 470 3.67 -14.54 12.43
C SER A 470 4.87 -15.49 12.36
N ARG A 471 4.66 -16.73 12.79
CA ARG A 471 5.60 -17.84 12.61
C ARG A 471 5.11 -18.85 11.57
N GLY A 472 3.88 -18.68 11.10
CA GLY A 472 3.24 -19.51 10.08
C GLY A 472 3.39 -18.93 8.68
N THR A 473 2.98 -19.73 7.70
CA THR A 473 2.82 -19.31 6.31
C THR A 473 1.40 -18.80 6.11
N GLN A 474 1.23 -17.66 5.45
CA GLN A 474 -0.07 -17.15 5.09
C GLN A 474 -0.83 -18.18 4.25
N ILE A 475 -2.07 -18.48 4.61
CA ILE A 475 -2.86 -19.51 3.91
C ILE A 475 -3.05 -19.14 2.45
N GLY A 476 -3.25 -17.86 2.14
CA GLY A 476 -3.32 -17.40 0.76
C GLY A 476 -2.07 -17.74 -0.07
N ALA A 477 -0.87 -17.63 0.50
CA ALA A 477 0.35 -18.07 -0.15
C ALA A 477 0.41 -19.60 -0.34
N MET A 478 -0.02 -20.36 0.68
CA MET A 478 -0.12 -21.83 0.59
C MET A 478 -1.08 -22.28 -0.52
N VAL A 479 -2.26 -21.65 -0.61
CA VAL A 479 -3.26 -21.94 -1.63
C VAL A 479 -2.71 -21.71 -3.03
N ARG A 480 -1.91 -20.66 -3.21
CA ARG A 480 -1.24 -20.35 -4.49
C ARG A 480 -0.15 -21.36 -4.87
N GLU A 481 0.62 -21.83 -3.88
CA GLU A 481 1.69 -22.83 -4.13
C GLU A 481 1.15 -24.20 -4.58
N LEU A 482 -0.03 -24.57 -4.10
CA LEU A 482 -0.57 -25.93 -4.30
C LEU A 482 -1.19 -26.17 -5.68
N GLY A 483 -1.22 -25.14 -6.59
CA GLY A 483 -1.75 -25.27 -7.96
C GLY A 483 -3.18 -25.82 -8.04
N TYR A 484 -3.97 -25.46 -7.27
CA TYR A 484 -5.01 -25.76 -6.34
C TYR A 484 -6.22 -26.59 -6.79
N PHE A 485 -6.62 -26.65 -8.06
CA PHE A 485 -7.93 -27.22 -8.40
C PHE A 485 -7.90 -28.53 -9.17
N GLU A 486 -6.72 -29.03 -9.50
CA GLU A 486 -6.60 -30.27 -10.29
C GLU A 486 -6.65 -31.53 -9.42
N ASP A 487 -6.26 -31.44 -8.15
CA ASP A 487 -6.30 -32.57 -7.22
C ASP A 487 -6.77 -32.20 -5.80
N ALA A 488 -8.10 -32.28 -5.58
CA ALA A 488 -8.72 -32.06 -4.27
C ALA A 488 -8.18 -32.98 -3.16
N LYS A 489 -7.64 -34.14 -3.48
CA LYS A 489 -7.12 -35.09 -2.48
C LYS A 489 -5.81 -34.61 -1.86
N SER A 490 -4.93 -33.96 -2.63
CA SER A 490 -3.64 -33.48 -2.13
C SER A 490 -3.80 -32.36 -1.09
N VAL A 491 -4.92 -31.65 -1.12
CA VAL A 491 -5.21 -30.48 -0.24
C VAL A 491 -6.23 -30.79 0.84
N GLU A 492 -6.94 -31.91 0.75
CA GLU A 492 -8.00 -32.28 1.68
C GLU A 492 -7.51 -32.34 3.13
N GLN A 493 -6.33 -32.89 3.36
CA GLN A 493 -5.74 -33.02 4.70
C GLN A 493 -5.42 -31.63 5.31
N GLU A 494 -4.78 -30.75 4.54
CA GLU A 494 -4.46 -29.40 5.01
C GLU A 494 -5.72 -28.58 5.29
N PHE A 495 -6.72 -28.67 4.40
CA PHE A 495 -7.98 -27.96 4.59
C PHE A 495 -8.80 -28.51 5.74
N SER A 496 -8.80 -29.82 5.94
CA SER A 496 -9.43 -30.43 7.11
C SER A 496 -8.81 -29.86 8.39
N GLN A 497 -7.47 -29.85 8.47
CA GLN A 497 -6.77 -29.26 9.62
C GLN A 497 -7.12 -27.78 9.83
N ILE A 498 -7.16 -26.97 8.78
CA ILE A 498 -7.53 -25.56 8.88
C ILE A 498 -8.97 -25.42 9.37
N CYS A 499 -9.91 -26.19 8.83
CA CYS A 499 -11.30 -26.18 9.25
C CYS A 499 -11.47 -26.58 10.72
N ASP A 500 -10.71 -27.57 11.19
CA ASP A 500 -10.68 -27.93 12.61
C ASP A 500 -10.27 -26.75 13.48
N ARG A 501 -9.27 -25.95 13.05
CA ARG A 501 -8.85 -24.74 13.77
C ARG A 501 -9.92 -23.64 13.73
N ILE A 502 -10.63 -23.50 12.62
CA ILE A 502 -11.75 -22.54 12.53
C ILE A 502 -12.89 -22.95 13.48
N ILE A 503 -13.19 -24.24 13.60
CA ILE A 503 -14.19 -24.75 14.57
C ILE A 503 -13.76 -24.43 16.00
N GLU A 504 -12.49 -24.71 16.34
CA GLU A 504 -11.94 -24.42 17.67
C GLU A 504 -11.97 -22.93 17.99
N LEU A 505 -11.56 -22.09 17.04
CA LEU A 505 -11.64 -20.64 17.15
C LEU A 505 -13.10 -20.21 17.39
N THR A 506 -14.01 -20.62 16.51
CA THR A 506 -15.42 -20.27 16.60
C THR A 506 -16.01 -20.67 17.95
N SER A 507 -15.70 -21.88 18.44
CA SER A 507 -16.17 -22.35 19.74
C SER A 507 -15.63 -21.51 20.91
N ALA A 508 -14.34 -21.14 20.86
CA ALA A 508 -13.72 -20.32 21.89
C ALA A 508 -14.29 -18.91 21.95
N LEU A 509 -14.64 -18.32 20.80
CA LEU A 509 -15.16 -16.96 20.74
C LEU A 509 -16.56 -16.80 21.35
N GLN A 510 -17.37 -17.88 21.48
CA GLN A 510 -18.79 -17.79 21.91
C GLN A 510 -18.95 -17.21 23.33
N ASN A 511 -17.92 -17.21 24.16
CA ASN A 511 -17.98 -16.77 25.54
C ASN A 511 -17.46 -15.34 25.78
N ILE A 512 -17.20 -14.56 24.73
CA ILE A 512 -16.66 -13.19 24.85
C ILE A 512 -17.80 -12.23 25.26
N PRO A 513 -17.71 -11.56 26.41
CA PRO A 513 -18.73 -10.60 26.83
C PRO A 513 -18.55 -9.23 26.16
N GLY A 514 -19.65 -8.48 26.03
CA GLY A 514 -19.60 -7.05 25.67
C GLY A 514 -19.03 -6.75 24.29
N LEU A 515 -19.26 -7.62 23.31
CA LEU A 515 -18.94 -7.36 21.93
C LEU A 515 -20.03 -6.52 21.26
N ARG A 516 -19.60 -5.73 20.27
CA ARG A 516 -20.53 -5.03 19.38
C ARG A 516 -21.37 -6.03 18.61
N THR A 517 -22.67 -5.82 18.57
CA THR A 517 -23.55 -6.55 17.65
C THR A 517 -23.52 -5.91 16.28
N ILE A 518 -23.57 -6.70 15.22
CA ILE A 518 -23.63 -6.18 13.85
C ILE A 518 -24.82 -5.21 13.71
N PRO A 519 -24.67 -4.11 12.94
CA PRO A 519 -25.76 -3.18 12.69
C PRO A 519 -26.96 -3.87 12.04
N LEU A 520 -28.17 -3.54 12.47
CA LEU A 520 -29.39 -4.08 11.87
C LEU A 520 -29.49 -3.77 10.37
N ALA A 521 -28.96 -2.61 9.94
CA ALA A 521 -28.89 -2.23 8.54
C ALA A 521 -28.10 -3.25 7.66
N TRP A 522 -27.16 -4.02 8.24
CA TRP A 522 -26.46 -5.06 7.50
C TRP A 522 -27.34 -6.28 7.18
N ARG A 523 -28.48 -6.41 7.85
CA ARG A 523 -29.48 -7.48 7.61
C ARG A 523 -30.63 -7.01 6.72
N GLU A 524 -30.63 -5.79 6.22
CA GLU A 524 -31.65 -5.33 5.29
C GLU A 524 -31.61 -6.16 4.01
N ILE A 525 -32.76 -6.65 3.61
CA ILE A 525 -32.90 -7.48 2.41
C ILE A 525 -32.71 -6.58 1.18
N PRO A 526 -31.71 -6.86 0.32
CA PRO A 526 -31.48 -6.09 -0.88
C PRO A 526 -32.69 -6.14 -1.85
N GLU A 527 -32.80 -5.11 -2.69
CA GLU A 527 -33.89 -5.00 -3.66
C GLU A 527 -33.95 -6.18 -4.63
N THR A 528 -32.80 -6.76 -4.97
CA THR A 528 -32.67 -7.97 -5.79
C THR A 528 -33.45 -9.16 -5.26
N LEU A 529 -33.60 -9.27 -3.94
CA LEU A 529 -34.39 -10.33 -3.30
C LEU A 529 -35.88 -10.00 -3.19
N ARG A 530 -36.29 -8.74 -3.34
CA ARG A 530 -37.73 -8.35 -3.21
C ARG A 530 -38.60 -8.99 -4.28
N ASN A 531 -38.01 -9.35 -5.42
CA ASN A 531 -38.71 -10.08 -6.50
C ASN A 531 -38.89 -11.58 -6.22
N HIS A 532 -38.40 -12.08 -5.07
CA HIS A 532 -38.54 -13.48 -4.62
C HIS A 532 -39.22 -13.54 -3.24
N PRO A 533 -40.56 -13.30 -3.15
CA PRO A 533 -41.25 -13.15 -1.85
C PRO A 533 -41.17 -14.39 -0.97
N ASP A 534 -41.20 -15.60 -1.52
CA ASP A 534 -41.08 -16.84 -0.74
C ASP A 534 -39.70 -17.01 -0.14
N LEU A 535 -38.65 -16.64 -0.87
CA LEU A 535 -37.27 -16.67 -0.39
C LEU A 535 -37.06 -15.60 0.68
N THR A 536 -37.56 -14.39 0.44
CA THR A 536 -37.55 -13.28 1.41
C THR A 536 -38.21 -13.68 2.71
N ARG A 537 -39.37 -14.35 2.66
CA ARG A 537 -40.08 -14.87 3.83
C ARG A 537 -39.25 -15.93 4.58
N ARG A 538 -38.69 -16.92 3.88
CA ARG A 538 -37.81 -17.96 4.48
C ARG A 538 -36.58 -17.38 5.16
N ILE A 539 -35.96 -16.36 4.57
CA ILE A 539 -34.83 -15.65 5.19
C ILE A 539 -35.31 -14.92 6.45
N ALA A 540 -36.43 -14.20 6.37
CA ALA A 540 -37.00 -13.48 7.51
C ALA A 540 -37.41 -14.38 8.65
N GLU A 541 -37.89 -15.61 8.37
CA GLU A 541 -38.27 -16.63 9.34
C GLU A 541 -37.09 -17.39 9.94
N ASN A 542 -35.87 -17.26 9.35
CA ASN A 542 -34.68 -17.88 9.90
C ASN A 542 -34.38 -17.30 11.29
N ARG A 543 -34.27 -18.17 12.31
CA ARG A 543 -34.03 -17.77 13.71
C ARG A 543 -32.79 -16.89 13.90
N TYR A 544 -31.77 -16.99 13.04
CA TYR A 544 -30.55 -16.20 13.12
C TYR A 544 -30.69 -14.81 12.48
N PHE A 545 -31.71 -14.63 11.62
CA PHE A 545 -32.03 -13.35 11.02
C PHE A 545 -32.98 -12.51 11.88
N GLN A 546 -33.71 -13.15 12.79
CA GLN A 546 -34.57 -12.45 13.73
C GLN A 546 -33.73 -11.64 14.71
N ARG A 547 -34.25 -10.47 15.15
CA ARG A 547 -33.58 -9.62 16.13
C ARG A 547 -33.07 -10.47 17.29
N PRO A 548 -31.78 -10.41 17.64
CA PRO A 548 -31.35 -10.98 18.90
C PRO A 548 -32.11 -10.22 20.00
N SER A 549 -33.05 -10.88 20.68
CA SER A 549 -33.49 -10.38 21.95
C SER A 549 -32.26 -10.40 22.86
N LEU A 550 -32.03 -9.34 23.64
CA LEU A 550 -30.93 -9.25 24.62
C LEU A 550 -30.90 -10.44 25.61
N GLU A 551 -31.93 -11.29 25.59
CA GLU A 551 -32.14 -12.45 26.47
C GLU A 551 -31.93 -13.80 25.79
N SER A 552 -31.64 -13.88 24.47
CA SER A 552 -31.44 -15.15 23.77
C SER A 552 -29.95 -15.47 23.57
N PRO A 553 -29.46 -16.65 24.04
CA PRO A 553 -28.06 -17.07 23.88
C PRO A 553 -27.66 -17.46 22.46
N SER A 554 -28.41 -17.08 21.43
CA SER A 554 -28.26 -17.53 20.05
C SER A 554 -27.55 -16.57 19.11
N THR A 555 -26.87 -15.55 19.60
CA THR A 555 -26.04 -14.65 18.74
C THR A 555 -24.63 -15.19 18.67
N TRP A 556 -24.31 -15.80 17.54
CA TRP A 556 -22.95 -16.28 17.30
C TRP A 556 -21.96 -15.14 17.22
N ILE A 557 -20.79 -15.38 17.82
CA ILE A 557 -19.64 -14.49 17.73
C ILE A 557 -18.68 -15.08 16.69
N GLN A 558 -18.33 -14.26 15.72
CA GLN A 558 -17.44 -14.65 14.63
C GLN A 558 -16.35 -13.59 14.46
N HIS A 559 -15.21 -13.98 13.90
CA HIS A 559 -14.15 -13.07 13.54
C HIS A 559 -14.62 -11.97 12.56
N GLY A 560 -15.55 -12.34 11.65
CA GLY A 560 -16.23 -11.43 10.74
C GLY A 560 -15.50 -11.16 9.43
N ASP A 561 -14.18 -11.34 9.37
CA ASP A 561 -13.39 -11.26 8.14
C ASP A 561 -12.27 -12.32 8.10
N LEU A 562 -12.59 -13.55 8.46
CA LEU A 562 -11.65 -14.67 8.43
C LEU A 562 -11.38 -15.11 6.99
N SER A 563 -10.50 -14.40 6.31
CA SER A 563 -10.04 -14.71 4.96
C SER A 563 -8.72 -15.47 5.00
N VAL A 564 -8.34 -16.09 3.88
CA VAL A 564 -7.04 -16.75 3.72
C VAL A 564 -5.87 -15.78 3.79
N GLU A 565 -6.11 -14.48 3.69
CA GLU A 565 -5.10 -13.43 3.86
C GLU A 565 -4.91 -13.08 5.34
N ASN A 566 -5.97 -13.20 6.15
CA ASN A 566 -5.98 -12.88 7.57
C ASN A 566 -5.64 -14.09 8.47
N ALA A 567 -5.22 -15.21 7.87
CA ALA A 567 -4.89 -16.43 8.58
C ALA A 567 -3.57 -17.04 8.09
N HIS A 568 -2.77 -17.53 9.04
CA HIS A 568 -1.53 -18.23 8.77
C HIS A 568 -1.54 -19.61 9.44
N LEU A 569 -0.84 -20.57 8.84
CA LEU A 569 -0.68 -21.90 9.42
C LEU A 569 0.80 -22.23 9.58
N ASN A 570 1.20 -22.56 10.78
CA ASN A 570 2.51 -23.13 11.03
C ASN A 570 2.44 -24.65 10.78
N ARG A 571 2.89 -25.08 9.61
CA ARG A 571 2.84 -26.51 9.20
C ARG A 571 3.59 -27.45 10.16
N LYS A 572 4.58 -26.97 10.90
CA LYS A 572 5.36 -27.80 11.83
C LYS A 572 4.65 -28.03 13.16
N SER A 573 4.07 -26.96 13.71
CA SER A 573 3.40 -27.02 15.02
C SER A 573 1.89 -27.21 14.92
N GLY A 574 1.28 -27.02 13.74
CA GLY A 574 -0.17 -27.03 13.54
C GLY A 574 -0.88 -25.81 14.11
N VAL A 575 -0.12 -24.78 14.52
CA VAL A 575 -0.70 -23.54 15.08
C VAL A 575 -1.31 -22.71 13.98
N PHE A 576 -2.56 -22.33 14.18
CA PHE A 576 -3.35 -21.46 13.33
C PHE A 576 -3.31 -20.04 13.91
N GLU A 577 -2.79 -19.11 13.15
CA GLU A 577 -2.55 -17.73 13.56
C GLU A 577 -3.56 -16.82 12.87
N VAL A 578 -4.28 -16.00 13.64
CA VAL A 578 -5.40 -15.18 13.13
C VAL A 578 -5.13 -13.70 13.37
N PHE A 579 -5.30 -12.90 12.31
CA PHE A 579 -5.02 -11.47 12.26
C PHE A 579 -6.28 -10.67 11.89
N ASP A 580 -6.21 -9.35 12.05
CA ASP A 580 -7.24 -8.39 11.62
C ASP A 580 -8.60 -8.55 12.33
N TRP A 581 -8.63 -8.27 13.61
CA TRP A 581 -9.77 -8.46 14.52
C TRP A 581 -10.80 -7.33 14.51
N CYS A 582 -10.74 -6.42 13.55
CA CYS A 582 -11.61 -5.25 13.53
C CYS A 582 -13.11 -5.59 13.36
N ASP A 583 -13.42 -6.67 12.69
CA ASP A 583 -14.80 -7.09 12.39
C ASP A 583 -15.36 -8.14 13.36
N LEU A 584 -14.60 -8.50 14.43
CA LEU A 584 -15.11 -9.38 15.48
C LEU A 584 -16.41 -8.82 16.05
N ALA A 585 -17.49 -9.57 15.94
CA ALA A 585 -18.81 -9.13 16.33
C ALA A 585 -19.71 -10.27 16.77
N ALA A 586 -20.68 -9.94 17.62
CA ALA A 586 -21.83 -10.77 17.92
C ALA A 586 -22.94 -10.56 16.89
N GLY A 587 -23.79 -11.58 16.73
CA GLY A 587 -24.95 -11.51 15.84
C GLY A 587 -24.65 -11.89 14.40
N LEU A 588 -23.45 -12.35 14.07
CA LEU A 588 -23.17 -12.99 12.79
C LEU A 588 -23.80 -14.40 12.76
N PRO A 589 -24.25 -14.90 11.59
CA PRO A 589 -24.80 -16.26 11.50
C PRO A 589 -23.69 -17.31 11.76
N PRO A 590 -24.04 -18.51 12.26
CA PRO A 590 -23.10 -19.60 12.33
C PRO A 590 -22.53 -19.89 10.94
N LEU A 591 -21.29 -20.39 10.88
CA LEU A 591 -20.54 -20.67 9.64
C LEU A 591 -20.14 -19.43 8.82
N TYR A 592 -20.38 -18.20 9.31
CA TYR A 592 -20.03 -16.99 8.59
C TYR A 592 -18.54 -16.97 8.19
N ASP A 593 -17.66 -17.28 9.15
CA ASP A 593 -16.21 -17.31 8.91
C ASP A 593 -15.80 -18.46 7.95
N PHE A 594 -16.53 -19.57 7.93
CA PHE A 594 -16.33 -20.64 6.94
C PHE A 594 -16.67 -20.17 5.53
N PHE A 595 -17.79 -19.47 5.34
CA PHE A 595 -18.15 -18.94 4.03
C PHE A 595 -17.14 -17.90 3.56
N GLN A 596 -16.69 -17.02 4.44
CA GLN A 596 -15.66 -16.02 4.13
C GLN A 596 -14.34 -16.68 3.75
N PHE A 597 -13.91 -17.66 4.52
CA PHE A 597 -12.69 -18.42 4.26
C PHE A 597 -12.74 -19.12 2.91
N PHE A 598 -13.75 -19.92 2.63
CA PHE A 598 -13.86 -20.65 1.37
C PHE A 598 -14.04 -19.72 0.17
N PHE A 599 -14.80 -18.64 0.31
CA PHE A 599 -14.94 -17.65 -0.75
C PHE A 599 -13.59 -17.02 -1.13
N SER A 600 -12.84 -16.58 -0.14
CA SER A 600 -11.50 -16.00 -0.35
C SER A 600 -10.49 -17.02 -0.88
N THR A 601 -10.55 -18.28 -0.44
CA THR A 601 -9.74 -19.38 -0.94
C THR A 601 -9.96 -19.61 -2.43
N GLY A 602 -11.20 -19.69 -2.85
CA GLY A 602 -11.56 -19.90 -4.23
C GLY A 602 -11.05 -18.81 -5.16
N TYR A 603 -11.10 -17.54 -4.71
CA TYR A 603 -10.56 -16.43 -5.47
C TYR A 603 -9.05 -16.55 -5.71
N LEU A 604 -8.27 -16.84 -4.68
CA LEU A 604 -6.82 -16.92 -4.77
C LEU A 604 -6.35 -18.10 -5.61
N SER A 605 -7.04 -19.21 -5.51
CA SER A 605 -6.68 -20.42 -6.22
C SER A 605 -6.82 -20.32 -7.76
N ARG A 606 -7.71 -19.44 -8.23
CA ARG A 606 -7.87 -19.13 -9.66
C ARG A 606 -7.08 -17.93 -10.12
N ALA A 607 -6.15 -17.44 -9.30
CA ALA A 607 -5.35 -16.25 -9.62
C ALA A 607 -4.57 -16.39 -10.94
N GLU A 608 -4.09 -17.58 -11.29
CA GLU A 608 -3.36 -17.83 -12.54
C GLU A 608 -4.26 -17.81 -13.79
N GLU A 609 -5.56 -18.00 -13.63
CA GLU A 609 -6.54 -17.97 -14.75
C GLU A 609 -7.05 -16.57 -15.08
N THR A 610 -6.53 -15.51 -14.44
CA THR A 610 -6.97 -14.11 -14.59
C THR A 610 -6.99 -13.63 -16.05
N VAL A 611 -6.14 -14.18 -16.88
CA VAL A 611 -6.07 -13.84 -18.31
C VAL A 611 -7.34 -14.20 -19.10
N ARG A 612 -8.19 -15.06 -18.55
CA ARG A 612 -9.41 -15.58 -19.19
C ARG A 612 -10.68 -14.82 -18.81
N PHE A 613 -10.61 -13.93 -17.81
CA PHE A 613 -11.78 -13.19 -17.35
C PHE A 613 -11.81 -11.78 -17.94
N ALA A 614 -12.99 -11.29 -18.26
CA ALA A 614 -13.19 -9.94 -18.80
C ALA A 614 -12.95 -8.86 -17.73
N SER A 615 -13.19 -9.18 -16.45
CA SER A 615 -13.02 -8.26 -15.33
C SER A 615 -12.67 -9.03 -14.05
N GLU A 616 -12.19 -8.30 -13.02
CA GLU A 616 -12.00 -8.82 -11.67
C GLU A 616 -13.33 -9.34 -11.09
N GLU A 617 -14.42 -8.62 -11.34
CA GLU A 617 -15.76 -8.98 -10.89
C GLU A 617 -16.20 -10.34 -11.46
N ASP A 618 -16.01 -10.58 -12.76
CA ASP A 618 -16.33 -11.87 -13.37
C ASP A 618 -15.50 -13.02 -12.82
N ARG A 619 -14.26 -12.75 -12.46
CA ARG A 619 -13.38 -13.72 -11.79
C ARG A 619 -13.95 -14.12 -10.42
N TRP A 620 -14.34 -13.16 -9.59
CA TRP A 620 -14.95 -13.41 -8.29
C TRP A 620 -16.23 -14.24 -8.38
N ILE A 621 -17.13 -13.89 -9.30
CA ILE A 621 -18.39 -14.60 -9.50
C ILE A 621 -18.17 -16.03 -9.99
N THR A 622 -17.25 -16.24 -10.92
CA THR A 622 -16.93 -17.58 -11.42
C THR A 622 -16.35 -18.45 -10.29
N THR A 623 -15.49 -17.87 -9.45
CA THR A 623 -14.92 -18.54 -8.31
C THR A 623 -15.98 -18.90 -7.28
N PHE A 624 -16.85 -17.96 -6.93
CA PHE A 624 -17.99 -18.22 -6.03
C PHE A 624 -18.85 -19.39 -6.52
N LYS A 625 -19.21 -19.41 -7.81
CA LYS A 625 -19.96 -20.50 -8.42
C LYS A 625 -19.22 -21.85 -8.28
N ALA A 626 -17.92 -21.86 -8.53
CA ALA A 626 -17.12 -23.09 -8.42
C ALA A 626 -17.03 -23.63 -6.98
N VAL A 627 -17.01 -22.74 -6.00
CA VAL A 627 -16.93 -23.12 -4.57
C VAL A 627 -18.26 -23.61 -4.00
N PHE A 628 -19.37 -22.93 -4.36
CA PHE A 628 -20.66 -23.15 -3.68
C PHE A 628 -21.75 -23.72 -4.59
N LEU A 629 -21.71 -23.48 -5.90
CA LEU A 629 -22.84 -23.76 -6.78
C LEU A 629 -22.57 -24.83 -7.84
N SER A 630 -21.42 -24.82 -8.49
CA SER A 630 -21.12 -25.73 -9.61
C SER A 630 -20.74 -27.13 -9.14
N ASP A 631 -21.01 -28.16 -9.93
CA ASP A 631 -20.51 -29.50 -9.64
C ASP A 631 -19.00 -29.58 -9.93
N SER A 632 -18.20 -29.35 -8.89
CA SER A 632 -16.75 -29.37 -8.92
C SER A 632 -16.19 -30.21 -7.78
N SER A 633 -14.97 -30.72 -7.92
CA SER A 633 -14.26 -31.43 -6.84
C SER A 633 -14.08 -30.53 -5.61
N PHE A 634 -13.89 -29.23 -5.83
CA PHE A 634 -13.73 -28.27 -4.76
C PHE A 634 -15.04 -27.98 -4.02
N ARG A 635 -16.18 -27.87 -4.72
CA ARG A 635 -17.47 -27.79 -4.06
C ARG A 635 -17.74 -29.02 -3.18
N ARG A 636 -17.46 -30.22 -3.70
CA ARG A 636 -17.63 -31.45 -2.92
C ARG A 636 -16.75 -31.48 -1.67
N LEU A 637 -15.50 -31.02 -1.77
CA LEU A 637 -14.62 -30.85 -0.61
C LEU A 637 -15.18 -29.83 0.39
N THR A 638 -15.50 -28.63 -0.07
CA THR A 638 -16.11 -27.56 0.73
C THR A 638 -17.36 -28.04 1.46
N GLN A 639 -18.23 -28.77 0.76
CA GLN A 639 -19.46 -29.31 1.33
C GLN A 639 -19.17 -30.32 2.46
N ARG A 640 -18.23 -31.25 2.27
CA ARG A 640 -17.84 -32.19 3.33
C ARG A 640 -17.28 -31.49 4.57
N LEU A 641 -16.42 -30.50 4.36
CA LEU A 641 -15.81 -29.73 5.46
C LEU A 641 -16.83 -28.88 6.22
N ILE A 642 -17.78 -28.28 5.52
CA ILE A 642 -18.89 -27.54 6.17
C ILE A 642 -19.83 -28.50 6.92
N LEU A 643 -20.11 -29.70 6.40
CA LEU A 643 -20.93 -30.72 7.11
C LEU A 643 -20.23 -31.14 8.41
N ASN A 644 -18.93 -31.38 8.41
CA ASN A 644 -18.16 -31.65 9.63
C ASN A 644 -18.25 -30.46 10.63
N ALA A 645 -18.15 -29.25 10.13
CA ALA A 645 -18.34 -28.08 10.99
C ALA A 645 -19.75 -27.97 11.56
N CYS A 646 -20.80 -28.28 10.78
CA CYS A 646 -22.17 -28.32 11.24
C CYS A 646 -22.36 -29.30 12.39
N GLU A 647 -21.83 -30.54 12.26
CA GLU A 647 -21.90 -31.55 13.31
C GLU A 647 -21.22 -31.09 14.60
N ARG A 648 -19.99 -30.61 14.51
CA ARG A 648 -19.18 -30.23 15.68
C ARG A 648 -19.68 -28.94 16.37
N LEU A 649 -20.26 -28.02 15.61
CA LEU A 649 -20.83 -26.77 16.12
C LEU A 649 -22.33 -26.89 16.45
N ASN A 650 -22.90 -28.07 16.33
CA ASN A 650 -24.34 -28.32 16.55
C ASN A 650 -25.25 -27.38 15.73
N VAL A 651 -24.91 -27.22 14.45
CA VAL A 651 -25.68 -26.43 13.48
C VAL A 651 -26.40 -27.39 12.53
N ALA A 652 -27.71 -27.27 12.37
CA ALA A 652 -28.46 -28.13 11.46
C ALA A 652 -27.99 -27.91 10.01
N SER A 653 -27.47 -28.93 9.35
CA SER A 653 -26.92 -28.88 7.99
C SER A 653 -27.89 -28.38 6.93
N GLN A 654 -29.18 -28.66 7.10
CA GLN A 654 -30.26 -28.14 6.25
C GLN A 654 -30.39 -26.62 6.23
N LEU A 655 -29.80 -25.90 7.21
CA LEU A 655 -29.79 -24.45 7.26
C LEU A 655 -28.69 -23.82 6.39
N VAL A 656 -27.69 -24.61 5.96
CA VAL A 656 -26.52 -24.08 5.27
C VAL A 656 -26.85 -23.19 4.05
N PRO A 657 -27.79 -23.56 3.16
CA PRO A 657 -28.18 -22.68 2.07
C PRO A 657 -28.72 -21.32 2.52
N SER A 658 -29.55 -21.30 3.58
CA SER A 658 -30.11 -20.06 4.14
C SER A 658 -29.01 -19.22 4.83
N LEU A 659 -28.08 -19.86 5.54
CA LEU A 659 -26.93 -19.19 6.18
C LEU A 659 -25.98 -18.58 5.16
N LEU A 660 -25.78 -19.24 4.00
CA LEU A 660 -24.99 -18.70 2.90
C LEU A 660 -25.65 -17.45 2.30
N LEU A 661 -26.96 -17.44 2.12
CA LEU A 661 -27.69 -16.24 1.69
C LEU A 661 -27.55 -15.10 2.70
N GLU A 662 -27.72 -15.40 3.99
CA GLU A 662 -27.56 -14.41 5.06
C GLU A 662 -26.13 -13.81 5.08
N PHE A 663 -25.12 -14.64 4.91
CA PHE A 663 -23.72 -14.20 4.74
C PHE A 663 -23.58 -13.20 3.59
N LEU A 664 -24.11 -13.50 2.40
CA LEU A 664 -24.02 -12.64 1.23
C LEU A 664 -24.78 -11.31 1.41
N ILE A 665 -25.94 -11.35 2.07
CA ILE A 665 -26.70 -10.14 2.39
C ILE A 665 -25.91 -9.24 3.33
N ILE A 666 -25.38 -9.78 4.42
CA ILE A 666 -24.56 -9.02 5.37
C ILE A 666 -23.34 -8.42 4.69
N ARG A 667 -22.63 -9.20 3.87
CA ARG A 667 -21.44 -8.71 3.15
C ARG A 667 -21.80 -7.64 2.11
N SER A 668 -22.90 -7.76 1.39
CA SER A 668 -23.32 -6.74 0.42
C SER A 668 -23.61 -5.39 1.10
N ASN A 669 -24.23 -5.41 2.26
CA ASN A 669 -24.53 -4.21 3.05
C ASN A 669 -23.28 -3.67 3.77
N TYR A 670 -22.39 -4.55 4.23
CA TYR A 670 -21.08 -4.19 4.78
C TYR A 670 -20.24 -3.35 3.79
N TYR A 671 -20.19 -3.75 2.52
CA TYR A 671 -19.43 -3.05 1.49
C TYR A 671 -20.14 -1.82 0.90
N ARG A 672 -21.43 -1.64 1.12
CA ARG A 672 -22.20 -0.51 0.57
C ARG A 672 -21.54 0.86 0.80
N PRO A 673 -21.07 1.21 2.01
CA PRO A 673 -20.37 2.46 2.26
C PRO A 673 -18.84 2.41 1.97
N ARG A 674 -18.27 1.23 1.66
CA ARG A 674 -16.81 1.01 1.64
C ARG A 674 -16.25 0.79 0.24
N SER A 675 -16.91 -0.02 -0.57
CA SER A 675 -16.43 -0.37 -1.90
C SER A 675 -17.57 -0.80 -2.82
N GLU A 676 -17.84 0.01 -3.83
CA GLU A 676 -18.88 -0.30 -4.82
C GLU A 676 -18.54 -1.56 -5.64
N VAL A 677 -17.27 -1.80 -5.95
CA VAL A 677 -16.83 -3.02 -6.66
C VAL A 677 -17.10 -4.25 -5.83
N GLN A 678 -16.66 -4.25 -4.56
CA GLN A 678 -16.89 -5.38 -3.66
C GLN A 678 -18.39 -5.57 -3.39
N ARG A 679 -19.15 -4.49 -3.25
CA ARG A 679 -20.61 -4.58 -3.13
C ARG A 679 -21.24 -5.28 -4.33
N ARG A 680 -20.87 -4.90 -5.57
CA ARG A 680 -21.39 -5.55 -6.80
C ARG A 680 -21.04 -7.03 -6.84
N ILE A 681 -19.81 -7.41 -6.45
CA ILE A 681 -19.40 -8.82 -6.36
C ILE A 681 -20.33 -9.58 -5.43
N GLN A 682 -20.62 -9.06 -4.23
CA GLN A 682 -21.50 -9.71 -3.26
C GLN A 682 -22.95 -9.80 -3.76
N VAL A 683 -23.47 -8.74 -4.38
CA VAL A 683 -24.83 -8.72 -4.96
C VAL A 683 -24.96 -9.75 -6.09
N ARG A 684 -24.03 -9.81 -7.03
CA ARG A 684 -24.03 -10.81 -8.11
C ARG A 684 -23.88 -12.25 -7.60
N SER A 685 -23.09 -12.45 -6.53
CA SER A 685 -22.97 -13.75 -5.87
C SER A 685 -24.29 -14.14 -5.21
N LEU A 686 -24.97 -13.18 -4.60
CA LEU A 686 -26.31 -13.37 -4.02
C LEU A 686 -27.35 -13.75 -5.09
N GLU A 687 -27.38 -13.03 -6.22
CA GLU A 687 -28.26 -13.36 -7.35
C GLU A 687 -28.02 -14.78 -7.87
N ALA A 688 -26.74 -15.17 -8.02
CA ALA A 688 -26.40 -16.51 -8.45
C ALA A 688 -26.84 -17.59 -7.41
N CYS A 689 -26.72 -17.31 -6.13
CA CYS A 689 -27.16 -18.19 -5.05
C CYS A 689 -28.69 -18.33 -5.03
N VAL A 690 -29.40 -17.21 -5.23
CA VAL A 690 -30.87 -17.20 -5.31
C VAL A 690 -31.38 -18.04 -6.47
N ALA A 691 -30.77 -17.90 -7.64
CA ALA A 691 -31.15 -18.67 -8.85
C ALA A 691 -31.01 -20.19 -8.66
N GLU A 692 -30.12 -20.66 -7.80
CA GLU A 692 -29.80 -22.06 -7.56
C GLU A 692 -30.34 -22.59 -6.20
N PHE A 693 -31.11 -21.78 -5.48
CA PHE A 693 -31.41 -22.01 -4.07
C PHE A 693 -32.11 -23.34 -3.80
N GLU A 694 -33.13 -23.71 -4.60
CA GLU A 694 -33.87 -24.95 -4.43
C GLU A 694 -33.00 -26.18 -4.68
N ARG A 695 -32.12 -26.10 -5.69
CA ARG A 695 -31.15 -27.15 -5.95
C ARG A 695 -30.20 -27.30 -4.77
N LEU A 696 -29.69 -26.20 -4.26
CA LEU A 696 -28.80 -26.19 -3.07
C LEU A 696 -29.49 -26.85 -1.88
N GLN A 697 -30.77 -26.53 -1.59
CA GLN A 697 -31.50 -27.16 -0.51
C GLN A 697 -31.64 -28.67 -0.70
N SER A 698 -31.90 -29.12 -1.93
CA SER A 698 -32.00 -30.55 -2.24
C SER A 698 -30.66 -31.26 -2.03
N ASP A 699 -29.56 -30.69 -2.56
CA ASP A 699 -28.22 -31.24 -2.47
C ASP A 699 -27.75 -31.38 -1.01
N TRP A 700 -28.05 -30.39 -0.15
CA TRP A 700 -27.68 -30.42 1.27
C TRP A 700 -28.51 -31.44 2.07
N LYS A 701 -29.77 -31.63 1.74
CA LYS A 701 -30.59 -32.68 2.35
C LYS A 701 -30.13 -34.10 1.99
N GLN A 702 -29.72 -34.31 0.73
CA GLN A 702 -29.22 -35.61 0.27
C GLN A 702 -27.86 -35.96 0.89
N SER A 703 -26.99 -34.96 1.09
CA SER A 703 -25.66 -35.17 1.68
C SER A 703 -25.72 -35.58 3.14
N GLU A 704 -26.73 -35.11 3.89
CA GLU A 704 -26.98 -35.53 5.27
C GLU A 704 -27.35 -37.02 5.38
N SER A 705 -28.09 -37.56 4.40
CA SER A 705 -28.46 -38.96 4.36
C SER A 705 -27.36 -39.90 3.91
N ALA A 706 -26.30 -39.39 3.27
CA ALA A 706 -25.20 -40.17 2.73
C ALA A 706 -23.98 -40.28 3.68
N LEU A 707 -23.98 -39.57 4.81
CA LEU A 707 -22.94 -39.71 5.84
C LEU A 707 -23.11 -41.07 6.56
N PRO A 708 -22.05 -41.91 6.63
CA PRO A 708 -22.10 -43.13 7.45
C PRO A 708 -22.38 -42.74 8.90
N ARG A 709 -23.41 -43.32 9.51
CA ARG A 709 -23.75 -43.16 10.94
C ARG A 709 -22.71 -43.81 11.89
N THR A 710 -21.48 -43.85 11.55
CA THR A 710 -20.39 -44.47 12.29
C THR A 710 -19.35 -43.45 12.77
N MET A 711 -19.76 -42.61 13.71
CA MET A 711 -18.84 -41.94 14.66
C MET A 711 -19.62 -41.37 15.87
N ALA A 712 -20.69 -42.03 16.28
CA ALA A 712 -21.26 -41.79 17.61
C ALA A 712 -20.78 -42.95 18.48
N MET A 713 -19.70 -42.75 19.26
CA MET A 713 -19.21 -43.47 20.43
C MET A 713 -17.70 -43.78 20.31
N SER A 714 -16.88 -42.80 20.71
CA SER A 714 -15.72 -43.08 21.53
C SER A 714 -15.15 -41.75 22.07
#